data_64e21ae4815695cbf81b66e7f19f19e5
#
_entry.id   64e21ae4815695cbf81b66e7f19f19e5
#
_cell.length_a   1.000
_cell.length_b   1.000
_cell.length_c   1.000
_cell.angle_alpha   90.00
_cell.angle_beta   90.00
_cell.angle_gamma   90.00
#
_symmetry.space_group_name_H-M   'P 1'
#
loop_
_entity.id
_entity.type
_entity.pdbx_description
1 polymer ?
#
loop_
_entity_poly.entity_id
_entity_poly.type
_entity_poly.pdbx_seq_one_letter_code
_entity_poly.pdbx_strand_id
1 'polypeptide(L)'
;MAGPTDNRKLGYRIFLGVVVAILGGSMLLYLVPQTPGTGEAATDTVAKIGDQTVTLGEIRQQLGQIEQRNQVPKQLESLYARQILNQLVFEKELEYEAKRLGINVSDQERADRIKQYVPTAFTGGTFVGMDRYSSEVQARFQLTVPVFEDLIRQGLLEEKFRRRVTDGISVGPAELQDEFRYKNQKIKLDYVLIKPEDLAAKLTPSDAEIKAEYEKNKAHYQVPEKRVVRYGLLDTTQLRRAVQISDGQLKEQYQTNIQQYQVPNRVHVEHILFMTVGKTDAEVDEIKKTAADVLAQTKKKGANFEDLAKKYSQDPGTKEKGGDLGWLTQGQTVPEFEKAAFSLDKGQISDLIRTQYGFHIIKVLDKENAHTQPFDQVKDTIRAPLMLQEADKQASDAADQLAKAIRQSNKVSLDDLAKQYHLTLSETRPVSATDPVLELGNSKEVKDAIVRLRPEELSLPLRTDRGYVVLSVKQIFPAHQGSLEEVRSQLIDDLKQEESAKLAKTKAEELAKRVKAGEKFDSAAKALGLDAKSSESISRNDSIAGAASGKQLAGAFQMKPGDVGAPLSLGANWMVYRVDSKDEPNPADFDKQKKTLAEQLLQTKRTVAFEAFKTALENRLKQEGKVKLMPDKLAGFGSLS
;
A
#
# COMPACT_ATOMS: atom_id res chain seq x y z
N MET A 1 -7.15 -20.92 -8.99
CA MET A 1 -6.14 -19.99 -9.54
C MET A 1 -6.62 -18.59 -9.21
N ALA A 2 -6.00 -17.97 -8.22
CA ALA A 2 -6.34 -16.61 -7.79
C ALA A 2 -5.73 -15.64 -8.81
N GLY A 3 -6.57 -14.83 -9.45
CA GLY A 3 -6.14 -13.77 -10.36
C GLY A 3 -5.38 -12.68 -9.61
N PRO A 4 -4.48 -11.95 -10.28
CA PRO A 4 -3.69 -10.91 -9.66
C PRO A 4 -4.59 -9.77 -9.18
N THR A 5 -4.56 -9.51 -7.89
CA THR A 5 -5.21 -8.37 -7.25
C THR A 5 -4.69 -7.07 -7.88
N ASP A 6 -5.60 -6.27 -8.41
CA ASP A 6 -5.38 -5.01 -9.11
C ASP A 6 -4.85 -3.93 -8.13
N ASN A 7 -3.56 -4.01 -7.82
CA ASN A 7 -2.85 -3.06 -6.92
C ASN A 7 -2.89 -1.60 -7.42
N ARG A 8 -3.25 -1.36 -8.70
CA ARG A 8 -3.40 -0.01 -9.26
C ARG A 8 -4.71 0.66 -8.84
N LYS A 9 -5.80 -0.12 -8.72
CA LYS A 9 -7.06 0.40 -8.17
C LYS A 9 -6.96 0.66 -6.67
N LEU A 10 -6.15 -0.12 -5.97
CA LEU A 10 -5.87 0.10 -4.56
C LEU A 10 -5.02 1.37 -4.37
N GLY A 11 -3.94 1.56 -5.13
CA GLY A 11 -3.10 2.76 -5.11
C GLY A 11 -3.87 4.03 -5.50
N TYR A 12 -4.74 3.98 -6.51
CA TYR A 12 -5.59 5.10 -6.92
C TYR A 12 -6.70 5.38 -5.90
N ARG A 13 -7.29 4.34 -5.29
CA ARG A 13 -8.27 4.48 -4.19
C ARG A 13 -7.62 5.00 -2.91
N ILE A 14 -6.38 4.59 -2.61
CA ILE A 14 -5.60 5.13 -1.50
C ILE A 14 -5.20 6.57 -1.80
N PHE A 15 -4.75 6.89 -3.02
CA PHE A 15 -4.44 8.25 -3.45
C PHE A 15 -5.69 9.13 -3.46
N LEU A 16 -6.81 8.66 -4.00
CA LEU A 16 -8.09 9.38 -3.97
C LEU A 16 -8.64 9.46 -2.53
N GLY A 17 -8.47 8.42 -1.72
CA GLY A 17 -8.81 8.42 -0.30
C GLY A 17 -7.96 9.41 0.51
N VAL A 18 -6.67 9.53 0.19
CA VAL A 18 -5.76 10.52 0.78
C VAL A 18 -6.08 11.93 0.28
N VAL A 19 -6.38 12.12 -0.99
CA VAL A 19 -6.82 13.41 -1.53
C VAL A 19 -8.20 13.81 -1.01
N VAL A 20 -9.14 12.89 -0.86
CA VAL A 20 -10.45 13.13 -0.23
C VAL A 20 -10.31 13.27 1.29
N ALA A 21 -9.38 12.58 1.94
CA ALA A 21 -9.05 12.80 3.35
C ALA A 21 -8.32 14.13 3.58
N ILE A 22 -7.50 14.58 2.63
CA ILE A 22 -6.86 15.91 2.67
C ILE A 22 -7.89 17.00 2.34
N LEU A 23 -8.77 16.81 1.34
CA LEU A 23 -9.83 17.75 0.99
C LEU A 23 -11.02 17.73 1.95
N GLY A 24 -11.35 16.56 2.53
CA GLY A 24 -12.33 16.43 3.61
C GLY A 24 -11.72 16.58 5.02
N GLY A 25 -10.42 16.37 5.17
CA GLY A 25 -9.68 16.48 6.42
C GLY A 25 -9.32 17.93 6.77
N SER A 26 -9.21 18.83 5.78
CA SER A 26 -9.12 20.27 6.05
C SER A 26 -10.39 20.81 6.74
N MET A 27 -11.51 20.08 6.64
CA MET A 27 -12.76 20.39 7.32
C MET A 27 -12.85 19.88 8.77
N LEU A 28 -11.87 19.10 9.26
CA LEU A 28 -12.01 18.39 10.54
C LEU A 28 -10.90 18.72 11.57
N LEU A 29 -10.13 19.79 11.40
CA LEU A 29 -8.82 19.89 12.03
C LEU A 29 -8.55 21.14 12.88
N TYR A 30 -9.44 21.48 13.77
CA TYR A 30 -9.12 22.45 14.83
C TYR A 30 -9.74 22.01 16.14
N LEU A 31 -9.04 21.21 16.96
CA LEU A 31 -9.17 21.23 18.42
C LEU A 31 -8.38 20.15 19.16
N VAL A 32 -7.36 20.58 19.78
CA VAL A 32 -6.95 20.06 21.10
C VAL A 32 -6.89 21.28 22.02
N PRO A 33 -7.42 21.23 23.27
CA PRO A 33 -7.22 22.30 24.23
C PRO A 33 -5.74 22.56 24.37
N GLN A 34 -5.33 23.80 24.26
CA GLN A 34 -3.95 24.23 24.51
C GLN A 34 -3.57 23.85 25.94
N THR A 35 -2.84 22.75 26.11
CA THR A 35 -1.89 22.67 27.20
C THR A 35 -0.75 23.61 26.82
N PRO A 36 -0.34 24.56 27.65
CA PRO A 36 0.79 25.41 27.36
C PRO A 36 2.07 24.57 27.39
N GLY A 37 2.46 24.01 26.24
CA GLY A 37 3.78 23.45 26.01
C GLY A 37 4.73 24.62 25.78
N THR A 38 5.52 24.90 26.77
CA THR A 38 6.64 25.84 26.74
C THR A 38 7.64 25.41 25.67
N GLY A 39 7.66 26.10 24.51
CA GLY A 39 8.70 25.92 23.53
C GLY A 39 8.60 26.96 22.40
N GLU A 40 9.65 27.70 22.18
CA GLU A 40 9.82 28.70 21.11
C GLU A 40 9.45 28.21 19.69
N ALA A 41 9.41 26.90 19.47
CA ALA A 41 9.10 26.26 18.19
C ALA A 41 7.62 26.37 17.75
N ALA A 42 6.68 26.63 18.67
CA ALA A 42 5.24 26.72 18.33
C ALA A 42 4.86 28.01 17.59
N THR A 43 5.66 29.06 17.75
CA THR A 43 5.44 30.40 17.16
C THR A 43 6.30 30.67 15.92
N ASP A 44 7.18 29.74 15.53
CA ASP A 44 8.06 29.93 14.39
C ASP A 44 7.27 30.05 13.09
N THR A 45 7.35 31.21 12.47
CA THR A 45 6.72 31.49 11.18
C THR A 45 7.47 30.75 10.06
N VAL A 46 6.75 29.97 9.26
CA VAL A 46 7.27 29.22 8.10
C VAL A 46 6.80 29.81 6.77
N ALA A 47 5.73 30.61 6.78
CA ALA A 47 5.31 31.41 5.65
C ALA A 47 4.64 32.70 6.12
N LYS A 48 4.77 33.78 5.29
CA LYS A 48 4.08 35.04 5.51
C LYS A 48 3.35 35.42 4.22
N ILE A 49 2.05 35.72 4.35
CA ILE A 49 1.19 36.12 3.25
C ILE A 49 0.48 37.44 3.62
N GLY A 50 0.99 38.57 3.05
CA GLY A 50 0.53 39.90 3.46
C GLY A 50 0.77 40.16 4.95
N ASP A 51 -0.33 40.33 5.69
CA ASP A 51 -0.38 40.51 7.15
C ASP A 51 -0.55 39.18 7.93
N GLN A 52 -0.76 38.08 7.24
CA GLN A 52 -1.02 36.78 7.83
C GLN A 52 0.25 35.91 7.84
N THR A 53 0.30 34.94 8.75
CA THR A 53 1.44 34.00 8.89
C THR A 53 0.93 32.57 8.94
N VAL A 54 1.76 31.65 8.51
CA VAL A 54 1.65 30.21 8.78
C VAL A 54 2.77 29.84 9.72
N THR A 55 2.45 29.13 10.80
CA THR A 55 3.39 28.76 11.85
C THR A 55 3.75 27.26 11.81
N LEU A 56 4.89 26.92 12.37
CA LEU A 56 5.31 25.53 12.54
C LEU A 56 4.33 24.75 13.45
N GLY A 57 3.73 25.47 14.43
CA GLY A 57 2.72 24.91 15.32
C GLY A 57 1.47 24.43 14.59
N GLU A 58 0.95 25.22 13.63
CA GLU A 58 -0.20 24.84 12.80
C GLU A 58 0.10 23.58 11.98
N ILE A 59 1.30 23.50 11.40
CA ILE A 59 1.70 22.31 10.63
C ILE A 59 1.81 21.07 11.53
N ARG A 60 2.45 21.18 12.70
CA ARG A 60 2.56 20.06 13.65
C ARG A 60 1.19 19.60 14.16
N GLN A 61 0.31 20.51 14.43
CA GLN A 61 -1.04 20.19 14.85
C GLN A 61 -1.79 19.39 13.79
N GLN A 62 -1.75 19.81 12.52
CA GLN A 62 -2.39 19.08 11.43
C GLN A 62 -1.73 17.72 11.18
N LEU A 63 -0.40 17.65 11.22
CA LEU A 63 0.34 16.40 11.06
C LEU A 63 -0.02 15.40 12.17
N GLY A 64 -0.02 15.81 13.44
CA GLY A 64 -0.37 14.97 14.58
C GLY A 64 -1.78 14.37 14.50
N GLN A 65 -2.71 15.09 13.90
CA GLN A 65 -4.08 14.58 13.69
C GLN A 65 -4.16 13.55 12.55
N ILE A 66 -3.36 13.73 11.49
CA ILE A 66 -3.23 12.72 10.43
C ILE A 66 -2.61 11.44 11.01
N GLU A 67 -1.60 11.56 11.86
CA GLU A 67 -0.94 10.45 12.53
C GLU A 67 -1.86 9.67 13.48
N GLN A 68 -2.72 10.36 14.22
CA GLN A 68 -3.71 9.71 15.10
C GLN A 68 -4.74 8.86 14.33
N ARG A 69 -5.03 9.21 13.10
CA ARG A 69 -6.02 8.50 12.25
C ARG A 69 -5.41 7.45 11.34
N ASN A 70 -4.23 7.73 10.82
CA ASN A 70 -3.49 6.86 9.91
C ASN A 70 -2.08 6.75 10.44
N GLN A 71 -1.55 5.53 10.58
CA GLN A 71 -0.14 5.34 10.92
C GLN A 71 0.73 5.88 9.77
N VAL A 72 1.15 7.15 9.88
CA VAL A 72 2.06 7.76 8.91
C VAL A 72 3.46 7.24 9.18
N PRO A 73 4.12 6.58 8.23
CA PRO A 73 5.52 6.22 8.37
C PRO A 73 6.39 7.46 8.57
N LYS A 74 7.31 7.43 9.53
CA LYS A 74 8.21 8.55 9.83
C LYS A 74 8.94 9.13 8.61
N GLN A 75 9.27 8.25 7.63
CA GLN A 75 9.91 8.66 6.38
C GLN A 75 9.04 9.58 5.51
N LEU A 76 7.72 9.61 5.71
CA LEU A 76 6.78 10.43 4.95
C LEU A 76 6.36 11.71 5.67
N GLU A 77 6.71 11.91 6.94
CA GLU A 77 6.33 13.08 7.73
C GLU A 77 6.72 14.40 7.04
N SER A 78 7.93 14.48 6.48
CA SER A 78 8.41 15.67 5.75
C SER A 78 7.59 15.96 4.48
N LEU A 79 7.10 14.93 3.80
CA LEU A 79 6.23 15.08 2.64
C LEU A 79 4.87 15.63 3.04
N TYR A 80 4.26 15.06 4.09
CA TYR A 80 2.98 15.53 4.63
C TYR A 80 3.09 16.96 5.18
N ALA A 81 4.15 17.29 5.90
CA ALA A 81 4.37 18.64 6.41
C ALA A 81 4.45 19.69 5.28
N ARG A 82 5.09 19.35 4.14
CA ARG A 82 5.11 20.23 2.96
C ARG A 82 3.74 20.36 2.31
N GLN A 83 2.96 19.30 2.23
CA GLN A 83 1.60 19.35 1.69
C GLN A 83 0.70 20.22 2.55
N ILE A 84 0.77 20.07 3.88
CA ILE A 84 0.04 20.91 4.86
C ILE A 84 0.46 22.37 4.70
N LEU A 85 1.77 22.67 4.62
CA LEU A 85 2.25 24.03 4.41
C LEU A 85 1.66 24.65 3.13
N ASN A 86 1.73 23.94 2.00
CA ASN A 86 1.21 24.44 0.73
C ASN A 86 -0.30 24.71 0.80
N GLN A 87 -1.06 23.87 1.51
CA GLN A 87 -2.48 24.07 1.71
C GLN A 87 -2.76 25.32 2.57
N LEU A 88 -2.10 25.46 3.72
CA LEU A 88 -2.27 26.61 4.60
C LEU A 88 -1.87 27.92 3.91
N VAL A 89 -0.79 27.90 3.13
CA VAL A 89 -0.37 29.05 2.32
C VAL A 89 -1.46 29.42 1.33
N PHE A 90 -1.99 28.45 0.58
CA PHE A 90 -3.05 28.71 -0.39
C PHE A 90 -4.34 29.26 0.25
N GLU A 91 -4.74 28.76 1.41
CA GLU A 91 -5.87 29.27 2.18
C GLU A 91 -5.67 30.76 2.52
N LYS A 92 -4.47 31.13 3.00
CA LYS A 92 -4.14 32.53 3.30
C LYS A 92 -4.02 33.40 2.04
N GLU A 93 -3.56 32.87 0.94
CA GLU A 93 -3.53 33.54 -0.36
C GLU A 93 -4.95 33.83 -0.87
N LEU A 94 -5.88 32.88 -0.73
CA LEU A 94 -7.30 33.10 -1.06
C LEU A 94 -7.94 34.16 -0.18
N GLU A 95 -7.66 34.16 1.12
CA GLU A 95 -8.17 35.19 2.05
C GLU A 95 -7.63 36.58 1.69
N TYR A 96 -6.34 36.68 1.37
CA TYR A 96 -5.72 37.93 0.95
C TYR A 96 -6.38 38.45 -0.35
N GLU A 97 -6.53 37.57 -1.33
CA GLU A 97 -7.14 37.89 -2.61
C GLU A 97 -8.63 38.25 -2.48
N ALA A 98 -9.35 37.55 -1.58
CA ALA A 98 -10.75 37.86 -1.28
C ALA A 98 -10.93 39.26 -0.74
N LYS A 99 -10.10 39.67 0.22
CA LYS A 99 -10.10 41.05 0.75
C LYS A 99 -9.84 42.06 -0.37
N ARG A 100 -8.87 41.78 -1.25
CA ARG A 100 -8.54 42.66 -2.39
C ARG A 100 -9.67 42.82 -3.40
N LEU A 101 -10.42 41.73 -3.66
CA LEU A 101 -11.50 41.70 -4.65
C LEU A 101 -12.90 42.00 -4.06
N GLY A 102 -13.01 42.21 -2.74
CA GLY A 102 -14.29 42.41 -2.06
C GLY A 102 -15.18 41.15 -2.05
N ILE A 103 -14.58 39.96 -2.10
CA ILE A 103 -15.30 38.68 -2.06
C ILE A 103 -15.51 38.30 -0.60
N ASN A 104 -16.76 38.29 -0.14
CA ASN A 104 -17.13 37.94 1.22
C ASN A 104 -18.06 36.73 1.27
N VAL A 105 -18.00 36.00 2.35
CA VAL A 105 -18.97 34.95 2.70
C VAL A 105 -19.97 35.58 3.67
N SER A 106 -21.24 35.59 3.29
CA SER A 106 -22.30 36.13 4.14
C SER A 106 -22.66 35.16 5.26
N ASP A 107 -23.27 35.72 6.35
CA ASP A 107 -23.75 34.91 7.47
C ASP A 107 -24.85 33.92 7.04
N GLN A 108 -25.66 34.31 6.03
CA GLN A 108 -26.68 33.43 5.47
C GLN A 108 -26.09 32.24 4.76
N GLU A 109 -25.09 32.45 3.92
CA GLU A 109 -24.41 31.36 3.20
C GLU A 109 -23.75 30.39 4.19
N ARG A 110 -23.14 30.94 5.25
CA ARG A 110 -22.51 30.15 6.31
C ARG A 110 -23.56 29.33 7.05
N ALA A 111 -24.68 29.95 7.46
CA ALA A 111 -25.78 29.28 8.15
C ALA A 111 -26.40 28.16 7.28
N ASP A 112 -26.60 28.41 6.00
CA ASP A 112 -27.16 27.39 5.09
C ASP A 112 -26.22 26.21 4.90
N ARG A 113 -24.91 26.45 4.87
CA ARG A 113 -23.91 25.38 4.82
C ARG A 113 -23.85 24.61 6.14
N ILE A 114 -23.91 25.27 7.29
CA ILE A 114 -23.96 24.65 8.62
C ILE A 114 -25.19 23.74 8.75
N LYS A 115 -26.37 24.15 8.26
CA LYS A 115 -27.58 23.31 8.25
C LYS A 115 -27.36 21.98 7.48
N GLN A 116 -26.58 22.00 6.40
CA GLN A 116 -26.27 20.79 5.64
C GLN A 116 -25.38 19.82 6.42
N TYR A 117 -24.43 20.33 7.19
CA TYR A 117 -23.48 19.50 7.96
C TYR A 117 -24.01 19.06 9.33
N VAL A 118 -24.82 19.91 9.97
CA VAL A 118 -25.37 19.69 11.31
C VAL A 118 -26.89 19.89 11.29
N PRO A 119 -27.63 19.07 10.51
CA PRO A 119 -29.11 19.24 10.40
C PRO A 119 -29.82 19.06 11.72
N THR A 120 -29.27 18.30 12.66
CA THR A 120 -29.81 18.07 14.01
C THR A 120 -29.79 19.30 14.91
N ALA A 121 -28.98 20.32 14.58
CA ALA A 121 -29.00 21.62 15.26
C ALA A 121 -30.14 22.53 14.78
N PHE A 122 -30.97 22.04 13.84
CA PHE A 122 -32.12 22.79 13.28
C PHE A 122 -33.36 21.89 13.23
N THR A 123 -34.46 22.29 13.89
CA THR A 123 -35.73 21.57 13.83
C THR A 123 -36.74 22.44 13.09
N GLY A 124 -37.35 21.90 12.02
CA GLY A 124 -38.27 22.68 11.20
C GLY A 124 -37.63 23.93 10.57
N GLY A 125 -36.31 23.94 10.38
CA GLY A 125 -35.57 25.11 9.87
C GLY A 125 -35.15 26.13 10.94
N THR A 126 -35.58 25.96 12.20
CA THR A 126 -35.24 26.84 13.30
C THR A 126 -34.07 26.29 14.11
N PHE A 127 -33.12 27.17 14.47
CA PHE A 127 -31.96 26.81 15.29
C PHE A 127 -32.38 26.41 16.71
N VAL A 128 -31.93 25.26 17.22
CA VAL A 128 -32.36 24.67 18.49
C VAL A 128 -31.50 25.08 19.70
N GLY A 129 -30.52 25.95 19.52
CA GLY A 129 -29.68 26.49 20.59
C GLY A 129 -28.20 26.06 20.51
N MET A 130 -27.33 26.86 21.17
CA MET A 130 -25.87 26.71 21.13
C MET A 130 -25.39 25.43 21.80
N ASP A 131 -26.03 24.99 22.90
CA ASP A 131 -25.57 23.79 23.63
C ASP A 131 -25.67 22.54 22.75
N ARG A 132 -26.81 22.37 22.07
CA ARG A 132 -27.00 21.24 21.14
C ARG A 132 -26.08 21.34 19.91
N TYR A 133 -25.95 22.55 19.36
CA TYR A 133 -25.07 22.80 18.23
C TYR A 133 -23.61 22.47 18.58
N SER A 134 -23.11 22.98 19.73
CA SER A 134 -21.74 22.71 20.15
C SER A 134 -21.49 21.23 20.44
N SER A 135 -22.45 20.55 21.07
CA SER A 135 -22.40 19.12 21.33
C SER A 135 -22.32 18.29 20.03
N GLU A 136 -23.16 18.63 19.04
CA GLU A 136 -23.17 17.95 17.73
C GLU A 136 -21.88 18.21 16.93
N VAL A 137 -21.38 19.45 16.94
CA VAL A 137 -20.09 19.81 16.30
C VAL A 137 -18.95 19.02 16.96
N GLN A 138 -18.92 18.99 18.29
CA GLN A 138 -17.89 18.23 19.02
C GLN A 138 -17.99 16.73 18.76
N ALA A 139 -19.20 16.15 18.78
CA ALA A 139 -19.41 14.73 18.62
C ALA A 139 -19.08 14.23 17.20
N ARG A 140 -19.45 15.00 16.16
CA ARG A 140 -19.28 14.60 14.75
C ARG A 140 -17.93 14.97 14.18
N PHE A 141 -17.43 16.15 14.55
CA PHE A 141 -16.23 16.71 13.92
C PHE A 141 -15.05 16.81 14.87
N GLN A 142 -15.28 16.66 16.17
CA GLN A 142 -14.27 16.86 17.23
C GLN A 142 -13.69 18.28 17.22
N LEU A 143 -14.54 19.28 16.90
CA LEU A 143 -14.17 20.68 16.74
C LEU A 143 -14.95 21.59 17.72
N THR A 144 -14.39 22.77 18.07
CA THR A 144 -15.20 23.83 18.68
C THR A 144 -15.99 24.56 17.58
N VAL A 145 -17.10 25.18 18.01
CA VAL A 145 -17.94 25.93 17.07
C VAL A 145 -17.19 27.01 16.31
N PRO A 146 -16.35 27.88 16.93
CA PRO A 146 -15.63 28.91 16.17
C PRO A 146 -14.73 28.35 15.07
N VAL A 147 -14.06 27.25 15.33
CA VAL A 147 -13.17 26.61 14.37
C VAL A 147 -13.97 25.94 13.26
N PHE A 148 -15.03 25.23 13.60
CA PHE A 148 -15.93 24.64 12.61
C PHE A 148 -16.51 25.70 11.67
N GLU A 149 -16.97 26.83 12.21
CA GLU A 149 -17.53 27.94 11.42
C GLU A 149 -16.48 28.61 10.54
N ASP A 150 -15.23 28.71 11.01
CA ASP A 150 -14.14 29.25 10.18
C ASP A 150 -13.81 28.33 9.00
N LEU A 151 -13.75 27.02 9.22
CA LEU A 151 -13.58 26.03 8.13
C LEU A 151 -14.71 26.10 7.10
N ILE A 152 -15.98 26.24 7.57
CA ILE A 152 -17.12 26.45 6.67
C ILE A 152 -16.93 27.73 5.86
N ARG A 153 -16.48 28.82 6.47
CA ARG A 153 -16.21 30.10 5.81
C ARG A 153 -15.11 29.94 4.74
N GLN A 154 -14.01 29.29 5.07
CA GLN A 154 -12.90 29.02 4.15
C GLN A 154 -13.35 28.16 2.96
N GLY A 155 -14.08 27.08 3.22
CA GLY A 155 -14.61 26.22 2.15
C GLY A 155 -15.57 26.95 1.20
N LEU A 156 -16.44 27.82 1.75
CA LEU A 156 -17.33 28.66 0.95
C LEU A 156 -16.54 29.70 0.13
N LEU A 157 -15.48 30.25 0.69
CA LEU A 157 -14.60 31.19 0.00
C LEU A 157 -13.91 30.53 -1.19
N GLU A 158 -13.32 29.36 -0.98
CA GLU A 158 -12.72 28.57 -2.06
C GLU A 158 -13.75 28.23 -3.15
N GLU A 159 -14.95 27.81 -2.77
CA GLU A 159 -16.03 27.53 -3.71
C GLU A 159 -16.39 28.77 -4.57
N LYS A 160 -16.45 29.95 -3.96
CA LYS A 160 -16.70 31.21 -4.70
C LYS A 160 -15.59 31.50 -5.73
N PHE A 161 -14.33 31.31 -5.35
CA PHE A 161 -13.23 31.44 -6.31
C PHE A 161 -13.29 30.37 -7.40
N ARG A 162 -13.55 29.14 -7.01
CA ARG A 162 -13.69 28.02 -7.95
C ARG A 162 -14.79 28.31 -8.97
N ARG A 163 -15.96 28.74 -8.53
CA ARG A 163 -17.04 29.14 -9.45
C ARG A 163 -16.60 30.27 -10.38
N ARG A 164 -16.03 31.34 -9.86
CA ARG A 164 -15.56 32.46 -10.69
C ARG A 164 -14.57 32.04 -11.77
N VAL A 165 -13.68 31.12 -11.45
CA VAL A 165 -12.67 30.61 -12.39
C VAL A 165 -13.29 29.63 -13.40
N THR A 166 -14.32 28.89 -13.00
CA THR A 166 -14.77 27.71 -13.76
C THR A 166 -16.17 27.81 -14.37
N ASP A 167 -17.00 28.81 -13.99
CA ASP A 167 -18.39 28.90 -14.50
C ASP A 167 -18.48 29.14 -16.02
N GLY A 168 -17.48 29.78 -16.60
CA GLY A 168 -17.39 29.97 -18.06
C GLY A 168 -16.88 28.75 -18.83
N ILE A 169 -16.48 27.67 -18.15
CA ILE A 169 -15.90 26.50 -18.79
C ILE A 169 -17.01 25.57 -19.26
N SER A 170 -16.98 25.26 -20.54
CA SER A 170 -17.90 24.32 -21.18
C SER A 170 -17.14 23.28 -22.00
N VAL A 171 -17.85 22.23 -22.39
CA VAL A 171 -17.35 21.19 -23.29
C VAL A 171 -18.10 21.26 -24.59
N GLY A 172 -17.37 21.50 -25.67
CA GLY A 172 -17.92 21.54 -27.01
C GLY A 172 -18.21 20.16 -27.61
N PRO A 173 -19.15 20.06 -28.58
CA PRO A 173 -19.46 18.75 -29.19
C PRO A 173 -18.25 18.09 -29.88
N ALA A 174 -17.42 18.84 -30.55
CA ALA A 174 -16.22 18.34 -31.23
C ALA A 174 -15.19 17.82 -30.21
N GLU A 175 -14.97 18.57 -29.14
CA GLU A 175 -14.08 18.17 -28.04
C GLU A 175 -14.54 16.88 -27.36
N LEU A 176 -15.85 16.72 -27.22
CA LEU A 176 -16.42 15.51 -26.63
C LEU A 176 -16.26 14.30 -27.56
N GLN A 177 -16.38 14.49 -28.88
CA GLN A 177 -16.09 13.42 -29.85
C GLN A 177 -14.61 13.04 -29.86
N ASP A 178 -13.72 14.02 -29.76
CA ASP A 178 -12.28 13.76 -29.69
C ASP A 178 -11.89 13.02 -28.42
N GLU A 179 -12.49 13.39 -27.28
CA GLU A 179 -12.26 12.68 -26.00
C GLU A 179 -12.81 11.24 -26.06
N PHE A 180 -13.98 11.05 -26.68
CA PHE A 180 -14.53 9.70 -26.88
C PHE A 180 -13.61 8.86 -27.76
N ARG A 181 -13.13 9.41 -28.87
CA ARG A 181 -12.14 8.75 -29.73
C ARG A 181 -10.86 8.47 -28.99
N TYR A 182 -10.33 9.46 -28.29
CA TYR A 182 -9.11 9.32 -27.48
C TYR A 182 -9.17 8.19 -26.48
N LYS A 183 -10.29 8.02 -25.78
CA LYS A 183 -10.47 6.97 -24.77
C LYS A 183 -10.72 5.59 -25.34
N ASN A 184 -11.46 5.49 -26.45
CA ASN A 184 -12.00 4.24 -26.94
C ASN A 184 -11.31 3.70 -28.21
N GLN A 185 -10.50 4.52 -28.89
CA GLN A 185 -9.71 4.09 -30.03
C GLN A 185 -8.72 3.01 -29.61
N LYS A 186 -8.61 1.95 -30.41
CA LYS A 186 -7.67 0.87 -30.21
C LYS A 186 -6.74 0.72 -31.40
N ILE A 187 -5.57 0.20 -31.14
CA ILE A 187 -4.58 -0.15 -32.16
C ILE A 187 -4.06 -1.56 -31.93
N LYS A 188 -3.72 -2.22 -33.01
CA LYS A 188 -2.98 -3.48 -33.00
C LYS A 188 -1.61 -3.22 -33.63
N LEU A 189 -0.58 -3.75 -33.00
CA LEU A 189 0.80 -3.51 -33.41
C LEU A 189 1.50 -4.82 -33.71
N ASP A 190 2.30 -4.85 -34.76
CA ASP A 190 3.41 -5.76 -34.84
C ASP A 190 4.61 -5.11 -34.17
N TYR A 191 5.32 -5.85 -33.35
CA TYR A 191 6.45 -5.29 -32.60
C TYR A 191 7.57 -6.31 -32.35
N VAL A 192 8.76 -5.78 -32.15
CA VAL A 192 9.93 -6.49 -31.65
C VAL A 192 10.37 -5.82 -30.36
N LEU A 193 10.55 -6.60 -29.30
CA LEU A 193 11.19 -6.17 -28.05
C LEU A 193 12.62 -6.70 -28.03
N ILE A 194 13.59 -5.80 -28.02
CA ILE A 194 15.01 -6.12 -28.00
C ILE A 194 15.52 -5.90 -26.59
N LYS A 195 15.91 -6.98 -25.94
CA LYS A 195 16.49 -6.98 -24.61
C LYS A 195 18.00 -7.15 -24.70
N PRO A 196 18.80 -6.25 -24.13
CA PRO A 196 20.24 -6.41 -24.07
C PRO A 196 20.67 -7.75 -23.47
N GLU A 197 19.95 -8.24 -22.44
CA GLU A 197 20.23 -9.51 -21.78
C GLU A 197 20.24 -10.70 -22.76
N ASP A 198 19.27 -10.76 -23.69
CA ASP A 198 19.19 -11.83 -24.70
C ASP A 198 20.33 -11.75 -25.72
N LEU A 199 20.90 -10.57 -25.94
CA LEU A 199 22.05 -10.33 -26.79
C LEU A 199 23.37 -10.63 -26.07
N ALA A 200 23.47 -10.21 -24.79
CA ALA A 200 24.64 -10.44 -23.95
C ALA A 200 25.00 -11.92 -23.83
N ALA A 201 23.98 -12.79 -23.76
CA ALA A 201 24.18 -14.24 -23.71
C ALA A 201 24.94 -14.81 -24.95
N LYS A 202 24.87 -14.11 -26.07
CA LYS A 202 25.49 -14.51 -27.34
C LYS A 202 26.86 -13.86 -27.59
N LEU A 203 27.25 -12.90 -26.72
CA LEU A 203 28.52 -12.20 -26.84
C LEU A 203 29.62 -12.98 -26.13
N THR A 204 30.77 -13.08 -26.79
CA THR A 204 31.98 -13.67 -26.24
C THR A 204 33.15 -12.71 -26.47
N PRO A 205 33.36 -11.76 -25.50
CA PRO A 205 34.48 -10.84 -25.61
C PRO A 205 35.81 -11.60 -25.75
N SER A 206 36.64 -11.15 -26.68
CA SER A 206 37.98 -11.71 -26.88
C SER A 206 38.94 -11.30 -25.78
N ASP A 207 40.04 -12.06 -25.61
CA ASP A 207 41.10 -11.72 -24.67
C ASP A 207 41.71 -10.33 -24.93
N ALA A 208 41.75 -9.92 -26.20
CA ALA A 208 42.24 -8.59 -26.59
C ALA A 208 41.30 -7.47 -26.11
N GLU A 209 40.00 -7.66 -26.24
CA GLU A 209 38.97 -6.70 -25.77
C GLU A 209 38.97 -6.60 -24.23
N ILE A 210 39.03 -7.77 -23.56
CA ILE A 210 39.10 -7.83 -22.09
C ILE A 210 40.35 -7.09 -21.58
N LYS A 211 41.49 -7.32 -22.23
CA LYS A 211 42.73 -6.62 -21.86
C LYS A 211 42.67 -5.13 -22.16
N ALA A 212 42.11 -4.73 -23.29
CA ALA A 212 41.94 -3.32 -23.64
C ALA A 212 41.03 -2.58 -22.66
N GLU A 213 39.93 -3.22 -22.28
CA GLU A 213 39.00 -2.65 -21.29
C GLU A 213 39.63 -2.52 -19.90
N TYR A 214 40.39 -3.55 -19.48
CA TYR A 214 41.13 -3.50 -18.23
C TYR A 214 42.15 -2.35 -18.23
N GLU A 215 42.97 -2.19 -19.24
CA GLU A 215 43.98 -1.11 -19.29
C GLU A 215 43.33 0.28 -19.35
N LYS A 216 42.22 0.41 -20.06
CA LYS A 216 41.47 1.67 -20.19
C LYS A 216 40.84 2.10 -18.88
N ASN A 217 40.25 1.16 -18.16
CA ASN A 217 39.44 1.40 -16.97
C ASN A 217 40.01 0.79 -15.68
N LYS A 218 41.33 0.56 -15.65
CA LYS A 218 42.05 -0.14 -14.57
C LYS A 218 41.67 0.38 -13.16
N ALA A 219 41.57 1.71 -13.00
CA ALA A 219 41.21 2.32 -11.72
C ALA A 219 39.81 1.94 -11.20
N HIS A 220 38.91 1.49 -12.10
CA HIS A 220 37.58 1.05 -11.74
C HIS A 220 37.56 -0.36 -11.13
N TYR A 221 38.50 -1.19 -11.50
CA TYR A 221 38.58 -2.60 -11.12
C TYR A 221 39.40 -2.78 -9.84
N GLN A 222 38.81 -2.36 -8.72
CA GLN A 222 39.39 -2.53 -7.39
C GLN A 222 38.82 -3.77 -6.72
N VAL A 223 39.67 -4.61 -6.16
CA VAL A 223 39.25 -5.69 -5.27
C VAL A 223 39.10 -5.08 -3.88
N PRO A 224 37.90 -5.07 -3.29
CA PRO A 224 37.68 -4.48 -1.97
C PRO A 224 38.39 -5.30 -0.90
N GLU A 225 38.62 -4.68 0.26
CA GLU A 225 39.11 -5.39 1.44
C GLU A 225 38.16 -6.54 1.78
N LYS A 226 38.73 -7.72 2.01
CA LYS A 226 38.00 -8.92 2.44
C LYS A 226 38.53 -9.40 3.79
N ARG A 227 37.64 -9.95 4.59
CA ARG A 227 37.96 -10.46 5.92
C ARG A 227 37.45 -11.89 6.09
N VAL A 228 38.29 -12.74 6.67
CA VAL A 228 37.85 -14.02 7.20
C VAL A 228 37.55 -13.82 8.67
N VAL A 229 36.34 -14.16 9.04
CA VAL A 229 35.84 -13.99 10.42
C VAL A 229 35.58 -15.36 11.01
N ARG A 230 36.18 -15.60 12.16
CA ARG A 230 35.87 -16.74 13.02
C ARG A 230 34.77 -16.33 13.98
N TYR A 231 33.80 -17.18 14.20
CA TYR A 231 32.68 -16.84 15.05
C TYR A 231 32.25 -18.01 15.95
N GLY A 232 31.72 -17.65 17.12
CA GLY A 232 31.06 -18.56 18.05
C GLY A 232 29.58 -18.27 18.08
N LEU A 233 28.75 -19.23 17.66
CA LEU A 233 27.31 -19.11 17.61
C LEU A 233 26.67 -19.79 18.82
N LEU A 234 25.88 -19.04 19.59
CA LEU A 234 24.92 -19.53 20.58
C LEU A 234 23.58 -19.76 19.86
N ASP A 235 23.37 -20.99 19.40
CA ASP A 235 22.24 -21.35 18.54
C ASP A 235 20.97 -21.57 19.37
N THR A 236 19.98 -20.69 19.24
CA THR A 236 18.68 -20.81 19.94
C THR A 236 17.91 -22.06 19.55
N THR A 237 18.15 -22.62 18.35
CA THR A 237 17.52 -23.88 17.95
C THR A 237 18.04 -25.07 18.77
N GLN A 238 19.33 -25.06 19.09
CA GLN A 238 19.93 -26.09 19.98
C GLN A 238 19.45 -25.92 21.40
N LEU A 239 19.41 -24.67 21.91
CA LEU A 239 18.87 -24.37 23.25
C LEU A 239 17.41 -24.83 23.35
N ARG A 240 16.58 -24.53 22.36
CA ARG A 240 15.17 -24.94 22.32
C ARG A 240 15.00 -26.47 22.43
N ARG A 241 15.88 -27.26 21.82
CA ARG A 241 15.85 -28.73 21.95
C ARG A 241 16.25 -29.20 23.33
N ALA A 242 17.08 -28.45 24.03
CA ALA A 242 17.55 -28.79 25.38
C ALA A 242 16.59 -28.29 26.47
N VAL A 243 15.77 -27.29 26.21
CA VAL A 243 14.80 -26.73 27.16
C VAL A 243 13.75 -27.77 27.50
N GLN A 244 13.59 -28.03 28.80
CA GLN A 244 12.52 -28.86 29.35
C GLN A 244 11.52 -27.98 30.08
N ILE A 245 10.27 -28.02 29.65
CA ILE A 245 9.16 -27.32 30.30
C ILE A 245 8.42 -28.31 31.17
N SER A 246 8.40 -28.04 32.46
CA SER A 246 7.68 -28.88 33.45
C SER A 246 6.16 -28.71 33.29
N ASP A 247 5.42 -29.73 33.73
CA ASP A 247 3.95 -29.67 33.78
C ASP A 247 3.44 -28.51 34.68
N GLY A 248 4.24 -28.15 35.71
CA GLY A 248 3.95 -27.00 36.58
C GLY A 248 3.94 -25.68 35.78
N GLN A 249 4.97 -25.44 34.99
CA GLN A 249 5.06 -24.23 34.12
C GLN A 249 3.96 -24.20 33.05
N LEU A 250 3.63 -25.35 32.46
CA LEU A 250 2.52 -25.44 31.50
C LEU A 250 1.18 -25.12 32.16
N LYS A 251 0.95 -25.61 33.39
CA LYS A 251 -0.27 -25.30 34.14
C LYS A 251 -0.34 -23.83 34.56
N GLU A 252 0.77 -23.24 34.96
CA GLU A 252 0.86 -21.82 35.29
C GLU A 252 0.52 -20.96 34.07
N GLN A 253 1.11 -21.27 32.91
CA GLN A 253 0.82 -20.58 31.65
C GLN A 253 -0.63 -20.74 31.23
N TYR A 254 -1.21 -21.92 31.38
CA TYR A 254 -2.62 -22.18 31.14
C TYR A 254 -3.51 -21.34 32.05
N GLN A 255 -3.22 -21.26 33.34
CA GLN A 255 -4.01 -20.48 34.31
C GLN A 255 -3.90 -18.97 34.02
N THR A 256 -2.70 -18.50 33.73
CA THR A 256 -2.45 -17.07 33.39
C THR A 256 -3.23 -16.64 32.15
N ASN A 257 -3.35 -17.55 31.18
CA ASN A 257 -4.01 -17.26 29.89
C ASN A 257 -5.34 -18.00 29.73
N ILE A 258 -6.02 -18.35 30.81
CA ILE A 258 -7.22 -19.18 30.78
C ILE A 258 -8.34 -18.65 29.87
N GLN A 259 -8.42 -17.34 29.69
CA GLN A 259 -9.40 -16.70 28.80
C GLN A 259 -9.20 -17.08 27.32
N GLN A 260 -7.97 -17.38 26.91
CA GLN A 260 -7.68 -17.80 25.52
C GLN A 260 -8.21 -19.21 25.21
N TYR A 261 -8.49 -20.00 26.23
CA TYR A 261 -8.99 -21.36 26.11
C TYR A 261 -10.50 -21.46 26.38
N GLN A 262 -11.18 -20.32 26.49
CA GLN A 262 -12.63 -20.28 26.60
C GLN A 262 -13.26 -20.38 25.21
N VAL A 263 -14.07 -21.40 25.03
CA VAL A 263 -14.94 -21.59 23.88
C VAL A 263 -16.30 -20.99 24.24
N PRO A 264 -16.77 -19.95 23.54
CA PRO A 264 -18.09 -19.37 23.81
C PRO A 264 -19.21 -20.32 23.38
N ASN A 265 -20.42 -20.09 23.88
CA ASN A 265 -21.61 -20.71 23.29
C ASN A 265 -21.64 -20.45 21.80
N ARG A 266 -21.74 -21.53 21.01
CA ARG A 266 -21.84 -21.43 19.56
C ARG A 266 -22.76 -22.48 18.98
N VAL A 267 -23.35 -22.14 17.83
CA VAL A 267 -24.25 -23.03 17.08
C VAL A 267 -23.81 -23.09 15.63
N HIS A 268 -23.77 -24.28 15.07
CA HIS A 268 -23.56 -24.49 13.64
C HIS A 268 -24.92 -24.62 12.97
N VAL A 269 -25.21 -23.70 12.02
CA VAL A 269 -26.54 -23.64 11.44
C VAL A 269 -26.52 -23.59 9.92
N GLU A 270 -27.54 -24.17 9.34
CA GLU A 270 -27.98 -23.94 7.96
C GLU A 270 -29.22 -23.04 7.96
N HIS A 271 -29.39 -22.19 6.95
CA HIS A 271 -30.60 -21.40 6.80
C HIS A 271 -31.13 -21.30 5.36
N ILE A 272 -32.41 -21.01 5.23
CA ILE A 272 -33.06 -20.63 3.97
C ILE A 272 -33.63 -19.24 4.17
N LEU A 273 -33.21 -18.28 3.34
CA LEU A 273 -33.69 -16.90 3.38
C LEU A 273 -34.66 -16.62 2.23
N PHE A 274 -35.79 -16.01 2.56
CA PHE A 274 -36.74 -15.41 1.63
C PHE A 274 -36.76 -13.91 1.83
N MET A 275 -36.11 -13.19 0.92
CA MET A 275 -35.91 -11.74 1.04
C MET A 275 -37.19 -10.95 0.89
N THR A 276 -37.38 -9.95 1.76
CA THR A 276 -38.53 -9.04 1.68
C THR A 276 -38.13 -7.57 1.63
N VAL A 277 -36.84 -7.28 1.56
CA VAL A 277 -36.33 -5.91 1.45
C VAL A 277 -36.80 -5.30 0.12
N GLY A 278 -37.45 -4.13 0.20
CA GLY A 278 -37.95 -3.42 -0.98
C GLY A 278 -39.26 -4.01 -1.59
N LYS A 279 -39.95 -4.91 -0.89
CA LYS A 279 -41.20 -5.53 -1.28
C LYS A 279 -42.40 -4.83 -0.69
N THR A 280 -43.51 -4.80 -1.41
CA THR A 280 -44.83 -4.34 -0.94
C THR A 280 -45.45 -5.35 0.02
N ASP A 281 -46.41 -4.91 0.87
CA ASP A 281 -47.07 -5.79 1.84
C ASP A 281 -47.73 -7.01 1.16
N ALA A 282 -48.35 -6.85 0.00
CA ALA A 282 -48.95 -7.96 -0.76
C ALA A 282 -47.89 -8.99 -1.25
N GLU A 283 -46.74 -8.52 -1.72
CA GLU A 283 -45.60 -9.39 -2.09
C GLU A 283 -45.01 -10.10 -0.86
N VAL A 284 -44.93 -9.40 0.29
CA VAL A 284 -44.47 -10.00 1.54
C VAL A 284 -45.36 -11.14 1.99
N ASP A 285 -46.68 -11.01 1.85
CA ASP A 285 -47.63 -12.07 2.19
C ASP A 285 -47.51 -13.29 1.25
N GLU A 286 -47.27 -13.09 -0.03
CA GLU A 286 -46.99 -14.22 -0.96
C GLU A 286 -45.64 -14.89 -0.65
N ILE A 287 -44.60 -14.11 -0.32
CA ILE A 287 -43.31 -14.66 0.10
C ILE A 287 -43.48 -15.46 1.39
N LYS A 288 -44.27 -14.98 2.34
CA LYS A 288 -44.56 -15.69 3.59
C LYS A 288 -45.24 -17.04 3.35
N LYS A 289 -46.21 -17.10 2.42
CA LYS A 289 -46.86 -18.40 2.02
C LYS A 289 -45.83 -19.36 1.43
N THR A 290 -45.00 -18.87 0.48
CA THR A 290 -43.93 -19.67 -0.13
C THR A 290 -42.96 -20.20 0.93
N ALA A 291 -42.54 -19.33 1.86
CA ALA A 291 -41.66 -19.70 2.95
C ALA A 291 -42.28 -20.76 3.90
N ALA A 292 -43.59 -20.64 4.16
CA ALA A 292 -44.32 -21.61 4.97
C ALA A 292 -44.44 -22.98 4.25
N ASP A 293 -44.66 -22.99 2.93
CA ASP A 293 -44.68 -24.20 2.15
C ASP A 293 -43.31 -24.91 2.12
N VAL A 294 -42.23 -24.14 2.02
CA VAL A 294 -40.86 -24.69 2.09
C VAL A 294 -40.56 -25.20 3.51
N LEU A 295 -40.98 -24.46 4.55
CA LEU A 295 -40.87 -24.94 5.93
C LEU A 295 -41.58 -26.31 6.12
N ALA A 296 -42.77 -26.46 5.58
CA ALA A 296 -43.48 -27.75 5.60
C ALA A 296 -42.72 -28.86 4.86
N GLN A 297 -41.98 -28.52 3.79
CA GLN A 297 -41.12 -29.47 3.08
C GLN A 297 -39.90 -29.86 3.91
N THR A 298 -39.23 -28.90 4.61
CA THR A 298 -38.06 -29.21 5.46
C THR A 298 -38.40 -30.14 6.60
N LYS A 299 -39.64 -30.09 7.12
CA LYS A 299 -40.11 -30.92 8.24
C LYS A 299 -40.59 -32.34 7.82
N LYS A 300 -40.62 -32.68 6.51
CA LYS A 300 -40.99 -34.03 6.04
C LYS A 300 -39.85 -35.03 6.34
N LYS A 301 -40.26 -36.28 6.64
CA LYS A 301 -39.30 -37.36 6.86
C LYS A 301 -38.44 -37.59 5.60
N GLY A 302 -37.12 -37.53 5.75
CA GLY A 302 -36.18 -37.70 4.65
C GLY A 302 -35.93 -36.44 3.79
N ALA A 303 -36.44 -35.27 4.17
CA ALA A 303 -36.13 -34.01 3.49
C ALA A 303 -34.65 -33.64 3.62
N ASN A 304 -34.04 -33.26 2.51
CA ASN A 304 -32.71 -32.73 2.49
C ASN A 304 -32.76 -31.19 2.58
N PHE A 305 -32.33 -30.64 3.69
CA PHE A 305 -32.35 -29.18 3.95
C PHE A 305 -31.44 -28.43 2.99
N GLU A 306 -30.23 -28.94 2.73
CA GLU A 306 -29.26 -28.35 1.82
C GLU A 306 -29.80 -28.20 0.40
N ASP A 307 -30.46 -29.22 -0.11
CA ASP A 307 -31.08 -29.18 -1.46
C ASP A 307 -32.21 -28.14 -1.54
N LEU A 308 -33.00 -28.04 -0.47
CA LEU A 308 -34.04 -27.01 -0.37
C LEU A 308 -33.44 -25.61 -0.25
N ALA A 309 -32.33 -25.44 0.46
CA ALA A 309 -31.62 -24.18 0.55
C ALA A 309 -31.04 -23.78 -0.81
N LYS A 310 -30.35 -24.66 -1.51
CA LYS A 310 -29.88 -24.42 -2.89
C LYS A 310 -30.99 -24.00 -3.84
N LYS A 311 -32.16 -24.62 -3.69
CA LYS A 311 -33.32 -24.35 -4.56
C LYS A 311 -34.03 -23.05 -4.24
N TYR A 312 -34.28 -22.76 -2.97
CA TYR A 312 -35.21 -21.72 -2.56
C TYR A 312 -34.56 -20.54 -1.85
N SER A 313 -33.34 -20.68 -1.25
CA SER A 313 -32.71 -19.60 -0.54
C SER A 313 -32.34 -18.45 -1.48
N GLN A 314 -32.55 -17.24 -1.01
CA GLN A 314 -32.15 -15.99 -1.68
C GLN A 314 -30.91 -15.36 -1.02
N ASP A 315 -30.27 -16.07 -0.08
CA ASP A 315 -29.01 -15.61 0.48
C ASP A 315 -27.83 -15.89 -0.48
N PRO A 316 -27.22 -14.86 -1.07
CA PRO A 316 -26.13 -15.06 -2.04
C PRO A 316 -24.86 -15.63 -1.40
N GLY A 317 -24.70 -15.52 -0.08
CA GLY A 317 -23.50 -15.97 0.65
C GLY A 317 -23.50 -17.48 0.91
N THR A 318 -24.68 -18.07 1.14
CA THR A 318 -24.78 -19.45 1.61
C THR A 318 -25.64 -20.36 0.72
N LYS A 319 -26.42 -19.82 -0.20
CA LYS A 319 -27.31 -20.60 -1.08
C LYS A 319 -26.59 -21.79 -1.73
N GLU A 320 -25.48 -21.54 -2.42
CA GLU A 320 -24.72 -22.57 -3.14
C GLU A 320 -24.02 -23.57 -2.21
N LYS A 321 -23.89 -23.21 -0.93
CA LYS A 321 -23.36 -24.06 0.15
C LYS A 321 -24.45 -24.79 0.93
N GLY A 322 -25.68 -24.87 0.39
CA GLY A 322 -26.78 -25.51 1.09
C GLY A 322 -27.33 -24.74 2.28
N GLY A 323 -27.06 -23.43 2.35
CA GLY A 323 -27.48 -22.57 3.46
C GLY A 323 -26.55 -22.57 4.67
N ASP A 324 -25.38 -23.22 4.59
CA ASP A 324 -24.43 -23.34 5.71
C ASP A 324 -23.77 -22.00 6.05
N LEU A 325 -24.04 -21.49 7.28
CA LEU A 325 -23.45 -20.29 7.88
C LEU A 325 -22.23 -20.60 8.74
N GLY A 326 -21.91 -21.88 8.95
CA GLY A 326 -20.84 -22.30 9.87
C GLY A 326 -21.23 -22.10 11.32
N TRP A 327 -20.18 -22.04 12.19
CA TRP A 327 -20.36 -21.79 13.60
C TRP A 327 -20.60 -20.30 13.89
N LEU A 328 -21.70 -20.01 14.56
CA LEU A 328 -22.11 -18.68 14.99
C LEU A 328 -21.99 -18.54 16.50
N THR A 329 -21.44 -17.42 16.95
CA THR A 329 -21.44 -16.99 18.36
C THR A 329 -22.47 -15.89 18.56
N GLN A 330 -22.86 -15.63 19.81
CA GLN A 330 -23.77 -14.53 20.14
C GLN A 330 -23.22 -13.17 19.66
N GLY A 331 -24.09 -12.33 19.15
CA GLY A 331 -23.75 -11.00 18.59
C GLY A 331 -23.35 -10.98 17.12
N GLN A 332 -23.30 -12.14 16.43
CA GLN A 332 -22.91 -12.21 15.02
C GLN A 332 -24.08 -12.07 14.04
N THR A 333 -25.32 -12.24 14.51
CA THR A 333 -26.52 -12.17 13.67
C THR A 333 -27.57 -11.23 14.26
N VAL A 334 -28.63 -10.96 13.48
CA VAL A 334 -29.72 -10.12 14.00
C VAL A 334 -30.45 -10.82 15.14
N PRO A 335 -31.00 -10.03 16.12
CA PRO A 335 -31.49 -10.59 17.39
C PRO A 335 -32.54 -11.68 17.23
N GLU A 336 -33.45 -11.57 16.27
CA GLU A 336 -34.51 -12.54 16.04
C GLU A 336 -33.98 -13.88 15.52
N PHE A 337 -32.99 -13.82 14.61
CA PHE A 337 -32.31 -14.98 14.08
C PHE A 337 -31.50 -15.67 15.18
N GLU A 338 -30.69 -14.88 15.90
CA GLU A 338 -29.86 -15.36 17.00
C GLU A 338 -30.67 -16.07 18.07
N LYS A 339 -31.74 -15.43 18.54
CA LYS A 339 -32.63 -16.01 19.55
C LYS A 339 -33.19 -17.36 19.08
N ALA A 340 -33.61 -17.45 17.84
CA ALA A 340 -34.14 -18.71 17.28
C ALA A 340 -33.03 -19.77 17.19
N ALA A 341 -31.87 -19.44 16.59
CA ALA A 341 -30.77 -20.37 16.40
C ALA A 341 -30.27 -20.96 17.73
N PHE A 342 -30.08 -20.12 18.74
CA PHE A 342 -29.59 -20.56 20.05
C PHE A 342 -30.65 -21.26 20.93
N SER A 343 -31.95 -21.09 20.66
CA SER A 343 -33.03 -21.79 21.39
C SER A 343 -33.27 -23.22 20.89
N LEU A 344 -32.84 -23.55 19.68
CA LEU A 344 -33.05 -24.88 19.08
C LEU A 344 -31.97 -25.87 19.57
N ASP A 345 -32.36 -27.15 19.62
CA ASP A 345 -31.43 -28.26 19.86
C ASP A 345 -30.84 -28.75 18.53
N LYS A 346 -29.75 -29.51 18.65
CA LYS A 346 -29.10 -30.16 17.49
C LYS A 346 -30.10 -30.98 16.68
N GLY A 347 -30.11 -30.73 15.37
CA GLY A 347 -31.00 -31.36 14.39
C GLY A 347 -32.37 -30.73 14.29
N GLN A 348 -32.75 -29.79 15.13
CA GLN A 348 -34.04 -29.11 15.08
C GLN A 348 -34.10 -28.03 13.97
N ILE A 349 -35.31 -27.84 13.46
CA ILE A 349 -35.62 -26.81 12.46
C ILE A 349 -36.57 -25.79 13.11
N SER A 350 -36.29 -24.50 12.92
CA SER A 350 -37.09 -23.41 13.46
C SER A 350 -38.50 -23.38 12.82
N ASP A 351 -39.37 -22.63 13.42
CA ASP A 351 -40.51 -22.04 12.72
C ASP A 351 -40.02 -20.89 11.83
N LEU A 352 -40.95 -20.26 11.11
CA LEU A 352 -40.61 -19.14 10.23
C LEU A 352 -40.24 -17.92 11.05
N ILE A 353 -38.98 -17.49 10.95
CA ILE A 353 -38.44 -16.36 11.71
C ILE A 353 -38.45 -15.12 10.82
N ARG A 354 -39.07 -14.04 11.30
CA ARG A 354 -39.08 -12.75 10.62
C ARG A 354 -37.92 -11.89 11.10
N THR A 355 -37.13 -11.36 10.19
CA THR A 355 -36.08 -10.37 10.45
C THR A 355 -36.22 -9.17 9.49
N GLN A 356 -35.37 -8.17 9.64
CA GLN A 356 -35.32 -7.03 8.72
C GLN A 356 -34.98 -7.43 7.27
N TYR A 357 -34.34 -8.56 7.03
CA TYR A 357 -33.97 -9.06 5.70
C TYR A 357 -35.09 -9.87 5.03
N GLY A 358 -35.93 -10.52 5.82
CA GLY A 358 -36.98 -11.38 5.29
C GLY A 358 -37.39 -12.47 6.25
N PHE A 359 -37.88 -13.58 5.69
CA PHE A 359 -38.22 -14.78 6.45
C PHE A 359 -37.11 -15.80 6.37
N HIS A 360 -36.76 -16.38 7.52
CA HIS A 360 -35.73 -17.40 7.65
C HIS A 360 -36.32 -18.71 8.15
N ILE A 361 -35.80 -19.82 7.64
CA ILE A 361 -35.92 -21.17 8.20
C ILE A 361 -34.52 -21.56 8.62
N ILE A 362 -34.33 -21.93 9.88
CA ILE A 362 -33.03 -22.23 10.46
C ILE A 362 -33.01 -23.69 10.88
N LYS A 363 -31.94 -24.41 10.57
CA LYS A 363 -31.66 -25.75 11.07
C LYS A 363 -30.35 -25.75 11.83
N VAL A 364 -30.34 -26.27 13.05
CA VAL A 364 -29.14 -26.43 13.86
C VAL A 364 -28.47 -27.76 13.52
N LEU A 365 -27.25 -27.69 12.99
CA LEU A 365 -26.43 -28.87 12.69
C LEU A 365 -25.72 -29.40 13.94
N ASP A 366 -25.18 -28.44 14.72
CA ASP A 366 -24.48 -28.76 15.97
C ASP A 366 -24.56 -27.59 16.96
N LYS A 367 -24.32 -27.86 18.23
CA LYS A 367 -24.39 -26.89 19.32
C LYS A 367 -23.29 -27.19 20.32
N GLU A 368 -22.55 -26.16 20.69
CA GLU A 368 -21.49 -26.25 21.64
C GLU A 368 -21.70 -25.21 22.74
N ASN A 369 -21.82 -25.70 23.99
CA ASN A 369 -21.98 -24.83 25.15
C ASN A 369 -20.64 -24.19 25.50
N ALA A 370 -20.69 -23.01 26.09
CA ALA A 370 -19.49 -22.36 26.59
C ALA A 370 -18.76 -23.29 27.60
N HIS A 371 -17.50 -23.48 27.34
CA HIS A 371 -16.63 -24.26 28.22
C HIS A 371 -15.20 -23.75 28.10
N THR A 372 -14.39 -24.07 29.09
CA THR A 372 -12.94 -23.91 29.02
C THR A 372 -12.32 -25.20 28.54
N GLN A 373 -11.53 -25.14 27.48
CA GLN A 373 -10.79 -26.31 27.00
C GLN A 373 -9.90 -26.85 28.13
N PRO A 374 -10.01 -28.13 28.47
CA PRO A 374 -9.19 -28.73 29.54
C PRO A 374 -7.69 -28.61 29.24
N PHE A 375 -6.90 -28.45 30.29
CA PHE A 375 -5.44 -28.35 30.19
C PHE A 375 -4.82 -29.45 29.32
N ASP A 376 -5.26 -30.69 29.46
CA ASP A 376 -4.70 -31.83 28.73
C ASP A 376 -4.91 -31.75 27.21
N GLN A 377 -5.94 -31.05 26.74
CA GLN A 377 -6.20 -30.84 25.31
C GLN A 377 -5.32 -29.75 24.71
N VAL A 378 -4.92 -28.77 25.52
CA VAL A 378 -4.15 -27.59 25.05
C VAL A 378 -2.69 -27.62 25.45
N LYS A 379 -2.28 -28.62 26.26
CA LYS A 379 -0.93 -28.76 26.81
C LYS A 379 0.17 -28.66 25.74
N ASP A 380 0.02 -29.35 24.63
CA ASP A 380 1.03 -29.34 23.56
C ASP A 380 1.03 -28.03 22.76
N THR A 381 -0.12 -27.37 22.63
CA THR A 381 -0.24 -26.06 22.06
C THR A 381 0.47 -24.99 22.90
N ILE A 382 0.45 -25.13 24.22
CA ILE A 382 1.14 -24.27 25.19
C ILE A 382 2.64 -24.52 25.17
N ARG A 383 3.05 -25.78 25.06
CA ARG A 383 4.46 -26.20 25.18
C ARG A 383 5.36 -25.56 24.17
N ALA A 384 4.99 -25.55 22.89
CA ALA A 384 5.87 -25.10 21.82
C ALA A 384 6.22 -23.60 21.92
N PRO A 385 5.27 -22.66 22.13
CA PRO A 385 5.57 -21.24 22.35
C PRO A 385 6.41 -21.00 23.61
N LEU A 386 6.11 -21.74 24.69
CA LEU A 386 6.82 -21.58 25.95
C LEU A 386 8.27 -22.08 25.88
N MET A 387 8.52 -23.18 25.15
CA MET A 387 9.89 -23.63 24.85
C MET A 387 10.68 -22.60 24.06
N LEU A 388 10.05 -21.93 23.11
CA LEU A 388 10.71 -20.87 22.32
C LEU A 388 11.04 -19.67 23.20
N GLN A 389 10.10 -19.22 24.02
CA GLN A 389 10.29 -18.11 24.95
C GLN A 389 11.40 -18.40 25.96
N GLU A 390 11.43 -19.58 26.52
CA GLU A 390 12.46 -19.97 27.50
C GLU A 390 13.84 -20.12 26.84
N ALA A 391 13.91 -20.66 25.62
CA ALA A 391 15.16 -20.73 24.86
C ALA A 391 15.70 -19.35 24.51
N ASP A 392 14.83 -18.42 24.08
CA ASP A 392 15.22 -17.04 23.81
C ASP A 392 15.70 -16.32 25.06
N LYS A 393 15.06 -16.54 26.21
CA LYS A 393 15.47 -16.01 27.49
C LYS A 393 16.86 -16.53 27.90
N GLN A 394 17.05 -17.86 27.85
CA GLN A 394 18.34 -18.48 28.16
C GLN A 394 19.45 -17.99 27.22
N ALA A 395 19.14 -17.81 25.93
CA ALA A 395 20.09 -17.24 24.97
C ALA A 395 20.45 -15.79 25.31
N SER A 396 19.47 -14.98 25.72
CA SER A 396 19.72 -13.59 26.14
C SER A 396 20.55 -13.52 27.42
N ASP A 397 20.21 -14.33 28.42
CA ASP A 397 20.96 -14.40 29.68
C ASP A 397 22.41 -14.85 29.45
N ALA A 398 22.61 -15.83 28.57
CA ALA A 398 23.96 -16.28 28.18
C ALA A 398 24.72 -15.22 27.38
N ALA A 399 24.04 -14.49 26.50
CA ALA A 399 24.65 -13.37 25.76
C ALA A 399 25.09 -12.24 26.71
N ASP A 400 24.31 -11.94 27.75
CA ASP A 400 24.70 -10.96 28.76
C ASP A 400 25.94 -11.41 29.57
N GLN A 401 26.02 -12.71 29.90
CA GLN A 401 27.19 -13.27 30.56
C GLN A 401 28.42 -13.25 29.64
N LEU A 402 28.29 -13.59 28.38
CA LEU A 402 29.32 -13.46 27.35
C LEU A 402 29.81 -12.01 27.26
N ALA A 403 28.91 -11.04 27.19
CA ALA A 403 29.26 -9.63 27.15
C ALA A 403 30.07 -9.19 28.39
N LYS A 404 29.69 -9.67 29.56
CA LYS A 404 30.44 -9.42 30.80
C LYS A 404 31.84 -10.05 30.76
N ALA A 405 31.96 -11.29 30.34
CA ALA A 405 33.24 -11.99 30.23
C ALA A 405 34.18 -11.29 29.26
N ILE A 406 33.71 -10.85 28.11
CA ILE A 406 34.49 -10.11 27.11
C ILE A 406 34.97 -8.74 27.65
N ARG A 407 34.09 -8.02 28.37
CA ARG A 407 34.45 -6.71 28.94
C ARG A 407 35.43 -6.78 30.12
N GLN A 408 35.38 -7.86 30.89
CA GLN A 408 36.20 -8.02 32.09
C GLN A 408 37.61 -8.50 31.82
N SER A 409 37.86 -9.09 30.65
CA SER A 409 39.19 -9.64 30.32
C SER A 409 39.56 -9.39 28.87
N ASN A 410 40.56 -8.58 28.64
CA ASN A 410 41.15 -8.37 27.30
C ASN A 410 41.97 -9.58 26.81
N LYS A 411 42.04 -10.67 27.58
CA LYS A 411 42.80 -11.89 27.24
C LYS A 411 41.92 -13.12 26.99
N VAL A 412 40.60 -12.97 27.05
CA VAL A 412 39.67 -14.10 26.78
C VAL A 412 39.69 -14.41 25.30
N SER A 413 39.86 -15.66 24.96
CA SER A 413 39.79 -16.11 23.54
C SER A 413 38.40 -16.58 23.17
N LEU A 414 38.09 -16.56 21.86
CA LEU A 414 36.84 -17.12 21.34
C LEU A 414 36.70 -18.62 21.69
N ASP A 415 37.83 -19.36 21.73
CA ASP A 415 37.86 -20.77 22.09
C ASP A 415 37.48 -21.01 23.57
N ASP A 416 37.95 -20.17 24.47
CA ASP A 416 37.61 -20.26 25.90
C ASP A 416 36.13 -19.98 26.12
N LEU A 417 35.61 -18.93 25.45
CA LEU A 417 34.17 -18.62 25.48
C LEU A 417 33.34 -19.74 24.88
N ALA A 418 33.80 -20.35 23.78
CA ALA A 418 33.08 -21.47 23.16
C ALA A 418 32.98 -22.68 24.08
N LYS A 419 34.06 -23.00 24.81
CA LYS A 419 34.04 -24.09 25.80
C LYS A 419 33.13 -23.80 27.00
N GLN A 420 33.22 -22.56 27.51
CA GLN A 420 32.49 -22.16 28.71
C GLN A 420 30.98 -22.00 28.46
N TYR A 421 30.59 -21.48 27.30
CA TYR A 421 29.19 -21.14 26.95
C TYR A 421 28.61 -22.03 25.87
N HIS A 422 29.30 -23.12 25.51
CA HIS A 422 28.87 -24.11 24.51
C HIS A 422 28.55 -23.50 23.15
N LEU A 423 29.40 -22.54 22.68
CA LEU A 423 29.22 -21.92 21.38
C LEU A 423 29.68 -22.88 20.27
N THR A 424 28.96 -22.89 19.17
CA THR A 424 29.38 -23.57 17.95
C THR A 424 30.35 -22.69 17.18
N LEU A 425 31.62 -23.12 17.08
CA LEU A 425 32.65 -22.42 16.34
C LEU A 425 32.57 -22.70 14.86
N SER A 426 32.72 -21.65 14.04
CA SER A 426 32.84 -21.76 12.58
C SER A 426 33.58 -20.55 12.01
N GLU A 427 33.85 -20.58 10.71
CA GLU A 427 34.54 -19.50 9.98
C GLU A 427 33.77 -19.12 8.74
N THR A 428 33.85 -17.84 8.34
CA THR A 428 33.29 -17.40 7.06
C THR A 428 34.29 -17.64 5.94
N ARG A 429 33.83 -17.71 4.71
CA ARG A 429 34.67 -17.41 3.56
C ARG A 429 35.15 -15.97 3.63
N PRO A 430 36.16 -15.52 2.85
CA PRO A 430 36.51 -14.12 2.75
C PRO A 430 35.32 -13.28 2.29
N VAL A 431 34.89 -12.32 3.11
CA VAL A 431 33.74 -11.44 2.86
C VAL A 431 34.18 -9.98 2.84
N SER A 432 33.65 -9.19 1.91
CA SER A 432 33.80 -7.73 1.89
C SER A 432 32.69 -7.03 2.69
N ALA A 433 32.77 -5.73 2.83
CA ALA A 433 31.74 -4.92 3.51
C ALA A 433 30.34 -5.05 2.84
N THR A 434 30.30 -5.32 1.56
CA THR A 434 29.06 -5.42 0.76
C THR A 434 28.54 -6.85 0.59
N ASP A 435 29.40 -7.85 0.84
CA ASP A 435 29.01 -9.25 0.66
C ASP A 435 27.98 -9.68 1.71
N PRO A 436 27.03 -10.55 1.35
CA PRO A 436 26.18 -11.20 2.32
C PRO A 436 26.98 -12.22 3.12
N VAL A 437 26.80 -12.23 4.44
CA VAL A 437 27.36 -13.24 5.33
C VAL A 437 26.32 -14.34 5.50
N LEU A 438 26.24 -15.24 4.53
CA LEU A 438 25.17 -16.25 4.42
C LEU A 438 25.03 -17.13 5.66
N GLU A 439 26.14 -17.40 6.34
CA GLU A 439 26.20 -18.25 7.53
C GLU A 439 25.57 -17.59 8.77
N LEU A 440 25.50 -16.24 8.80
CA LEU A 440 25.05 -15.42 9.93
C LEU A 440 23.78 -14.62 9.66
N GLY A 441 23.18 -14.77 8.46
CA GLY A 441 22.02 -14.00 8.04
C GLY A 441 22.39 -12.59 7.54
N ASN A 442 21.38 -11.73 7.39
CA ASN A 442 21.56 -10.38 6.81
C ASN A 442 21.57 -9.28 7.88
N SER A 443 22.10 -9.55 9.08
CA SER A 443 22.19 -8.57 10.16
C SER A 443 23.16 -7.46 9.81
N LYS A 444 22.67 -6.21 9.90
CA LYS A 444 23.49 -5.02 9.71
C LYS A 444 24.57 -4.90 10.77
N GLU A 445 24.22 -5.23 12.03
CA GLU A 445 25.12 -5.18 13.17
C GLU A 445 26.31 -6.13 12.99
N VAL A 446 26.06 -7.32 12.44
CA VAL A 446 27.12 -8.29 12.11
C VAL A 446 28.06 -7.73 11.04
N LYS A 447 27.53 -7.17 9.96
CA LYS A 447 28.34 -6.55 8.90
C LYS A 447 29.17 -5.39 9.41
N ASP A 448 28.55 -4.50 10.18
CA ASP A 448 29.24 -3.35 10.78
C ASP A 448 30.36 -3.80 11.74
N ALA A 449 30.13 -4.85 12.50
CA ALA A 449 31.15 -5.41 13.40
C ALA A 449 32.32 -6.01 12.62
N ILE A 450 32.05 -6.79 11.57
CA ILE A 450 33.09 -7.37 10.72
C ILE A 450 34.04 -6.30 10.18
N VAL A 451 33.51 -5.15 9.76
CA VAL A 451 34.31 -4.05 9.20
C VAL A 451 35.12 -3.31 10.27
N ARG A 452 34.60 -3.18 11.51
CA ARG A 452 35.22 -2.38 12.58
C ARG A 452 36.24 -3.13 13.41
N LEU A 453 36.08 -4.45 13.57
CA LEU A 453 36.95 -5.24 14.44
C LEU A 453 38.39 -5.27 13.93
N ARG A 454 39.31 -5.20 14.87
CA ARG A 454 40.74 -5.46 14.62
C ARG A 454 41.01 -6.98 14.63
N PRO A 455 42.13 -7.41 14.05
CA PRO A 455 42.52 -8.83 14.15
C PRO A 455 42.53 -9.29 15.62
N GLU A 456 41.99 -10.47 15.88
CA GLU A 456 41.85 -11.12 17.18
C GLU A 456 40.95 -10.41 18.20
N GLU A 457 40.43 -9.21 17.89
CA GLU A 457 39.45 -8.52 18.74
C GLU A 457 38.12 -9.28 18.70
N LEU A 458 37.49 -9.42 19.88
CA LEU A 458 36.15 -10.06 20.00
C LEU A 458 35.07 -8.98 19.93
N SER A 459 34.02 -9.26 19.15
CA SER A 459 32.79 -8.45 19.24
C SER A 459 32.09 -8.74 20.57
N LEU A 460 31.23 -7.80 20.99
CA LEU A 460 30.17 -8.16 21.92
C LEU A 460 29.18 -9.13 21.22
N PRO A 461 28.37 -9.88 21.98
CA PRO A 461 27.35 -10.74 21.39
C PRO A 461 26.38 -9.93 20.52
N LEU A 462 26.24 -10.34 19.25
CA LEU A 462 25.36 -9.72 18.27
C LEU A 462 24.18 -10.65 18.00
N ARG A 463 22.97 -10.09 17.91
CA ARG A 463 21.80 -10.89 17.61
C ARG A 463 21.73 -11.21 16.12
N THR A 464 21.36 -12.45 15.80
CA THR A 464 21.09 -12.98 14.46
C THR A 464 19.78 -13.73 14.44
N ASP A 465 19.33 -14.17 13.28
CA ASP A 465 18.12 -15.01 13.15
C ASP A 465 18.28 -16.38 13.83
N ARG A 466 19.51 -16.82 14.08
CA ARG A 466 19.83 -18.12 14.69
C ARG A 466 20.15 -18.04 16.19
N GLY A 467 20.25 -16.84 16.74
CA GLY A 467 20.64 -16.62 18.14
C GLY A 467 21.66 -15.49 18.28
N TYR A 468 22.68 -15.71 19.10
CA TYR A 468 23.73 -14.71 19.33
C TYR A 468 25.07 -15.20 18.80
N VAL A 469 25.83 -14.28 18.22
CA VAL A 469 27.15 -14.57 17.67
C VAL A 469 28.21 -13.65 18.27
N VAL A 470 29.37 -14.19 18.62
CA VAL A 470 30.59 -13.45 18.95
C VAL A 470 31.55 -13.64 17.80
N LEU A 471 32.08 -12.55 17.26
CA LEU A 471 32.96 -12.50 16.09
C LEU A 471 34.39 -12.22 16.49
N SER A 472 35.35 -12.79 15.74
CA SER A 472 36.75 -12.41 15.77
C SER A 472 37.33 -12.43 14.37
N VAL A 473 38.04 -11.36 13.99
CA VAL A 473 38.66 -11.29 12.65
C VAL A 473 39.95 -12.11 12.68
N LYS A 474 39.95 -13.18 11.89
CA LYS A 474 41.11 -14.07 11.74
C LYS A 474 42.15 -13.54 10.76
N GLN A 475 41.67 -12.99 9.63
CA GLN A 475 42.55 -12.53 8.56
C GLN A 475 41.92 -11.36 7.80
N ILE A 476 42.74 -10.41 7.42
CA ILE A 476 42.37 -9.27 6.57
C ILE A 476 43.16 -9.37 5.27
N PHE A 477 42.46 -9.34 4.15
CA PHE A 477 43.02 -9.16 2.81
C PHE A 477 42.80 -7.71 2.42
N PRO A 478 43.83 -6.86 2.38
CA PRO A 478 43.67 -5.44 2.10
C PRO A 478 43.11 -5.22 0.68
N ALA A 479 42.38 -4.11 0.53
CA ALA A 479 41.94 -3.68 -0.79
C ALA A 479 43.16 -3.43 -1.69
N HIS A 480 43.07 -3.85 -2.94
CA HIS A 480 44.14 -3.67 -3.90
C HIS A 480 43.60 -3.49 -5.31
N GLN A 481 44.47 -3.01 -6.21
CA GLN A 481 44.16 -3.00 -7.62
C GLN A 481 44.03 -4.45 -8.10
N GLY A 482 42.84 -4.81 -8.57
CA GLY A 482 42.62 -6.16 -9.08
C GLY A 482 43.52 -6.47 -10.30
N SER A 483 44.14 -7.60 -10.29
CA SER A 483 44.83 -8.10 -11.49
C SER A 483 43.83 -8.48 -12.58
N LEU A 484 44.28 -8.53 -13.83
CA LEU A 484 43.41 -8.94 -14.95
C LEU A 484 42.70 -10.26 -14.69
N GLU A 485 43.40 -11.21 -14.09
CA GLU A 485 42.82 -12.54 -13.78
C GLU A 485 41.76 -12.49 -12.70
N GLU A 486 41.99 -11.69 -11.64
CA GLU A 486 41.06 -11.56 -10.52
C GLU A 486 39.73 -10.89 -10.93
N VAL A 487 39.80 -9.93 -11.86
CA VAL A 487 38.59 -9.15 -12.28
C VAL A 487 38.06 -9.58 -13.64
N ARG A 488 38.62 -10.67 -14.22
CA ARG A 488 38.27 -11.14 -15.56
C ARG A 488 36.77 -11.40 -15.74
N SER A 489 36.13 -12.02 -14.77
CA SER A 489 34.68 -12.28 -14.84
C SER A 489 33.89 -10.97 -14.87
N GLN A 490 34.24 -10.03 -14.02
CA GLN A 490 33.60 -8.72 -13.99
C GLN A 490 33.80 -7.95 -15.29
N LEU A 491 35.01 -7.96 -15.85
CA LEU A 491 35.32 -7.36 -17.15
C LEU A 491 34.48 -7.95 -18.28
N ILE A 492 34.31 -9.28 -18.30
CA ILE A 492 33.47 -9.96 -19.29
C ILE A 492 32.02 -9.52 -19.15
N ASP A 493 31.50 -9.44 -17.91
CA ASP A 493 30.12 -9.04 -17.66
C ASP A 493 29.88 -7.57 -18.04
N ASP A 494 30.80 -6.68 -17.69
CA ASP A 494 30.73 -5.24 -18.00
C ASP A 494 30.78 -5.02 -19.53
N LEU A 495 31.71 -5.69 -20.25
CA LEU A 495 31.81 -5.66 -21.70
C LEU A 495 30.54 -6.19 -22.37
N LYS A 496 30.02 -7.32 -21.91
CA LYS A 496 28.77 -7.88 -22.43
C LYS A 496 27.61 -6.91 -22.23
N GLN A 497 27.52 -6.27 -21.07
CA GLN A 497 26.47 -5.30 -20.78
C GLN A 497 26.58 -4.07 -21.68
N GLU A 498 27.77 -3.50 -21.82
CA GLU A 498 28.01 -2.33 -22.67
C GLU A 498 27.73 -2.63 -24.15
N GLU A 499 28.29 -3.73 -24.65
CA GLU A 499 28.16 -4.11 -26.07
C GLU A 499 26.73 -4.53 -26.42
N SER A 500 26.05 -5.27 -25.52
CA SER A 500 24.68 -5.67 -25.76
C SER A 500 23.72 -4.48 -25.77
N ALA A 501 23.97 -3.48 -24.94
CA ALA A 501 23.17 -2.26 -24.93
C ALA A 501 23.34 -1.46 -26.24
N LYS A 502 24.59 -1.34 -26.73
CA LYS A 502 24.87 -0.70 -28.03
C LYS A 502 24.24 -1.49 -29.19
N LEU A 503 24.40 -2.81 -29.16
CA LEU A 503 23.87 -3.70 -30.21
C LEU A 503 22.34 -3.68 -30.23
N ALA A 504 21.68 -3.62 -29.07
CA ALA A 504 20.22 -3.52 -28.97
C ALA A 504 19.70 -2.23 -29.63
N LYS A 505 20.34 -1.10 -29.36
CA LYS A 505 20.02 0.19 -30.01
C LYS A 505 20.23 0.12 -31.52
N THR A 506 21.39 -0.34 -31.96
CA THR A 506 21.75 -0.45 -33.38
C THR A 506 20.77 -1.36 -34.13
N LYS A 507 20.44 -2.53 -33.58
CA LYS A 507 19.43 -3.41 -34.18
C LYS A 507 18.05 -2.80 -34.25
N ALA A 508 17.65 -2.03 -33.23
CA ALA A 508 16.37 -1.31 -33.24
C ALA A 508 16.32 -0.25 -34.34
N GLU A 509 17.38 0.54 -34.49
CA GLU A 509 17.49 1.55 -35.53
C GLU A 509 17.52 0.92 -36.93
N GLU A 510 18.27 -0.16 -37.11
CA GLU A 510 18.36 -0.88 -38.37
C GLU A 510 17.03 -1.51 -38.75
N LEU A 511 16.34 -2.20 -37.81
CA LEU A 511 15.02 -2.77 -38.06
C LEU A 511 14.03 -1.68 -38.52
N ALA A 512 13.96 -0.58 -37.78
CA ALA A 512 13.06 0.52 -38.14
C ALA A 512 13.40 1.10 -39.53
N LYS A 513 14.67 1.23 -39.87
CA LYS A 513 15.15 1.70 -41.18
C LYS A 513 14.75 0.75 -42.31
N ARG A 514 14.96 -0.55 -42.17
CA ARG A 514 14.60 -1.57 -43.17
C ARG A 514 13.11 -1.59 -43.47
N VAL A 515 12.28 -1.58 -42.39
CA VAL A 515 10.85 -1.61 -42.55
C VAL A 515 10.31 -0.31 -43.16
N LYS A 516 10.87 0.84 -42.81
CA LYS A 516 10.57 2.13 -43.48
C LYS A 516 10.96 2.15 -44.96
N ALA A 517 11.98 1.39 -45.35
CA ALA A 517 12.39 1.20 -46.74
C ALA A 517 11.48 0.24 -47.53
N GLY A 518 10.45 -0.35 -46.90
CA GLY A 518 9.46 -1.21 -47.55
C GLY A 518 9.68 -2.71 -47.33
N GLU A 519 10.68 -3.12 -46.53
CA GLU A 519 10.84 -4.54 -46.17
C GLU A 519 9.71 -4.97 -45.22
N LYS A 520 9.24 -6.23 -45.39
CA LYS A 520 8.21 -6.77 -44.49
C LYS A 520 8.74 -6.87 -43.06
N PHE A 521 7.93 -6.45 -42.07
CA PHE A 521 8.32 -6.36 -40.66
C PHE A 521 8.94 -7.66 -40.15
N ASP A 522 8.25 -8.79 -40.34
CA ASP A 522 8.72 -10.11 -39.89
C ASP A 522 10.02 -10.56 -40.59
N SER A 523 10.14 -10.26 -41.89
CA SER A 523 11.36 -10.61 -42.66
C SER A 523 12.58 -9.82 -42.20
N ALA A 524 12.40 -8.51 -41.99
CA ALA A 524 13.44 -7.62 -41.49
C ALA A 524 13.86 -8.00 -40.05
N ALA A 525 12.90 -8.33 -39.16
CA ALA A 525 13.19 -8.81 -37.83
C ALA A 525 13.99 -10.11 -37.85
N LYS A 526 13.52 -11.09 -38.61
CA LYS A 526 14.18 -12.39 -38.74
C LYS A 526 15.61 -12.28 -39.32
N ALA A 527 15.81 -11.39 -40.27
CA ALA A 527 17.16 -11.15 -40.85
C ALA A 527 18.15 -10.57 -39.81
N LEU A 528 17.65 -9.88 -38.77
CA LEU A 528 18.43 -9.35 -37.64
C LEU A 528 18.53 -10.34 -36.46
N GLY A 529 17.94 -11.54 -36.58
CA GLY A 529 17.89 -12.53 -35.52
C GLY A 529 16.99 -12.10 -34.36
N LEU A 530 15.86 -11.39 -34.68
CA LEU A 530 14.88 -10.87 -33.74
C LEU A 530 13.52 -11.53 -33.98
N ASP A 531 12.72 -11.67 -32.92
CA ASP A 531 11.40 -12.26 -32.96
C ASP A 531 10.32 -11.19 -33.02
N ALA A 532 9.57 -11.14 -34.13
CA ALA A 532 8.42 -10.30 -34.28
C ALA A 532 7.18 -10.92 -33.59
N LYS A 533 6.39 -10.07 -32.95
CA LYS A 533 5.16 -10.45 -32.27
C LYS A 533 4.05 -9.48 -32.67
N SER A 534 2.81 -9.94 -32.60
CA SER A 534 1.62 -9.10 -32.75
C SER A 534 0.97 -8.90 -31.36
N SER A 535 0.51 -7.67 -31.11
CA SER A 535 -0.24 -7.38 -29.89
C SER A 535 -1.70 -7.76 -30.07
N GLU A 536 -2.41 -7.90 -28.94
CA GLU A 536 -3.86 -7.71 -28.93
C GLU A 536 -4.21 -6.26 -29.28
N SER A 537 -5.49 -6.00 -29.58
CA SER A 537 -5.99 -4.63 -29.77
C SER A 537 -5.96 -3.88 -28.44
N ILE A 538 -5.14 -2.84 -28.33
CA ILE A 538 -4.92 -2.08 -27.10
C ILE A 538 -5.43 -0.64 -27.22
N SER A 539 -5.96 -0.11 -26.12
CA SER A 539 -6.26 1.30 -25.92
C SER A 539 -5.07 2.02 -25.24
N ARG A 540 -5.18 3.35 -25.08
CA ARG A 540 -4.15 4.14 -24.38
C ARG A 540 -3.98 3.79 -22.90
N ASN A 541 -4.98 3.14 -22.28
CA ASN A 541 -4.93 2.73 -20.88
C ASN A 541 -4.46 1.28 -20.69
N ASP A 542 -4.36 0.53 -21.77
CA ASP A 542 -3.87 -0.85 -21.75
C ASP A 542 -2.35 -0.90 -21.83
N SER A 543 -1.78 -2.10 -21.74
CA SER A 543 -0.36 -2.35 -21.91
C SER A 543 -0.13 -3.67 -22.65
N ILE A 544 0.92 -3.71 -23.43
CA ILE A 544 1.44 -4.95 -23.99
C ILE A 544 2.28 -5.61 -22.89
N ALA A 545 1.85 -6.78 -22.42
CA ALA A 545 2.50 -7.49 -21.32
C ALA A 545 4.00 -7.70 -21.59
N GLY A 546 4.83 -7.28 -20.65
CA GLY A 546 6.29 -7.41 -20.74
C GLY A 546 6.97 -6.46 -21.76
N ALA A 547 6.22 -5.53 -22.39
CA ALA A 547 6.75 -4.58 -23.35
C ALA A 547 6.41 -3.13 -22.96
N ALA A 548 5.40 -2.51 -23.58
CA ALA A 548 5.11 -1.10 -23.41
C ALA A 548 3.66 -0.82 -22.99
N SER A 549 3.45 0.27 -22.26
CA SER A 549 2.10 0.79 -21.98
C SER A 549 1.55 1.59 -23.16
N GLY A 550 0.23 1.66 -23.29
CA GLY A 550 -0.41 2.49 -24.32
C GLY A 550 -0.06 3.98 -24.21
N LYS A 551 0.29 4.45 -23.01
CA LYS A 551 0.80 5.81 -22.80
C LYS A 551 2.18 6.02 -23.44
N GLN A 552 3.08 5.05 -23.33
CA GLN A 552 4.40 5.07 -23.99
C GLN A 552 4.26 4.96 -25.50
N LEU A 553 3.20 4.29 -25.96
CA LEU A 553 2.85 4.13 -27.38
C LEU A 553 1.90 5.22 -27.89
N ALA A 554 1.76 6.36 -27.19
CA ALA A 554 0.83 7.43 -27.56
C ALA A 554 0.98 7.91 -29.01
N GLY A 555 2.21 7.95 -29.55
CA GLY A 555 2.49 8.27 -30.93
C GLY A 555 1.88 7.30 -31.94
N ALA A 556 1.81 6.00 -31.60
CA ALA A 556 1.27 4.97 -32.48
C ALA A 556 -0.22 5.21 -32.80
N PHE A 557 -0.99 5.78 -31.86
CA PHE A 557 -2.40 6.10 -32.06
C PHE A 557 -2.66 7.22 -33.08
N GLN A 558 -1.64 8.00 -33.40
CA GLN A 558 -1.73 9.04 -34.44
C GLN A 558 -1.27 8.57 -35.83
N MET A 559 -0.60 7.42 -35.86
CA MET A 559 -0.06 6.84 -37.09
C MET A 559 -1.15 6.12 -37.89
N LYS A 560 -0.90 5.89 -39.18
CA LYS A 560 -1.76 5.10 -40.06
C LYS A 560 -1.37 3.63 -40.01
N PRO A 561 -2.29 2.69 -40.31
CA PRO A 561 -1.94 1.30 -40.56
C PRO A 561 -0.82 1.20 -41.62
N GLY A 562 0.20 0.39 -41.32
CA GLY A 562 1.42 0.27 -42.11
C GLY A 562 2.59 1.16 -41.67
N ASP A 563 2.33 2.24 -40.93
CA ASP A 563 3.39 3.14 -40.46
C ASP A 563 4.27 2.47 -39.39
N VAL A 564 5.57 2.80 -39.43
CA VAL A 564 6.58 2.29 -38.49
C VAL A 564 7.01 3.41 -37.55
N GLY A 565 6.89 3.15 -36.24
CA GLY A 565 7.33 4.08 -35.19
C GLY A 565 8.85 4.24 -35.16
N ALA A 566 9.30 5.34 -34.55
CA ALA A 566 10.70 5.45 -34.15
C ALA A 566 10.98 4.38 -33.07
N PRO A 567 12.21 3.86 -32.99
CA PRO A 567 12.61 2.97 -31.91
C PRO A 567 12.32 3.59 -30.56
N LEU A 568 11.58 2.87 -29.72
CA LEU A 568 11.16 3.31 -28.39
C LEU A 568 12.06 2.72 -27.32
N SER A 569 12.70 3.57 -26.52
CA SER A 569 13.48 3.15 -25.37
C SER A 569 12.55 2.85 -24.19
N LEU A 570 12.71 1.66 -23.59
CA LEU A 570 11.94 1.16 -22.45
C LEU A 570 12.91 0.79 -21.30
N GLY A 571 13.60 1.79 -20.77
CA GLY A 571 14.72 1.58 -19.86
C GLY A 571 15.92 1.07 -20.60
N ALA A 572 16.42 -0.13 -20.26
CA ALA A 572 17.51 -0.78 -20.99
C ALA A 572 17.05 -1.40 -22.32
N ASN A 573 15.76 -1.74 -22.46
CA ASN A 573 15.20 -2.41 -23.62
C ASN A 573 14.82 -1.43 -24.72
N TRP A 574 14.74 -1.95 -25.95
CA TRP A 574 14.26 -1.21 -27.12
C TRP A 574 13.05 -1.91 -27.73
N MET A 575 12.09 -1.13 -28.18
CA MET A 575 10.92 -1.62 -28.91
C MET A 575 10.84 -0.94 -30.27
N VAL A 576 10.69 -1.74 -31.33
CA VAL A 576 10.32 -1.27 -32.67
C VAL A 576 8.93 -1.79 -32.97
N TYR A 577 8.06 -0.94 -33.51
CA TYR A 577 6.69 -1.31 -33.79
C TYR A 577 6.19 -0.76 -35.09
N ARG A 578 5.23 -1.45 -35.69
CA ARG A 578 4.45 -1.05 -36.86
C ARG A 578 2.97 -1.11 -36.47
N VAL A 579 2.20 -0.15 -36.91
CA VAL A 579 0.74 -0.19 -36.73
C VAL A 579 0.16 -1.19 -37.72
N ASP A 580 -0.41 -2.30 -37.22
CA ASP A 580 -1.08 -3.30 -38.04
C ASP A 580 -2.50 -2.84 -38.41
N SER A 581 -3.28 -2.51 -37.42
CA SER A 581 -4.65 -2.00 -37.60
C SER A 581 -5.01 -0.95 -36.57
N LYS A 582 -6.06 -0.19 -36.88
CA LYS A 582 -6.59 0.89 -36.06
C LYS A 582 -8.09 0.77 -36.02
N ASP A 583 -8.62 0.50 -34.84
CA ASP A 583 -10.06 0.33 -34.61
C ASP A 583 -10.63 1.67 -34.10
N GLU A 584 -11.42 2.33 -34.93
CA GLU A 584 -12.18 3.50 -34.51
C GLU A 584 -13.38 3.06 -33.64
N PRO A 585 -13.70 3.82 -32.58
CA PRO A 585 -14.81 3.46 -31.70
C PRO A 585 -16.16 3.55 -32.43
N ASN A 586 -17.08 2.65 -32.09
CA ASN A 586 -18.41 2.61 -32.68
C ASN A 586 -19.20 3.89 -32.32
N PRO A 587 -19.71 4.66 -33.31
CA PRO A 587 -20.48 5.87 -33.06
C PRO A 587 -21.72 5.66 -32.17
N ALA A 588 -22.35 4.48 -32.22
CA ALA A 588 -23.50 4.16 -31.37
C ALA A 588 -23.16 4.10 -29.87
N ASP A 589 -21.92 3.85 -29.53
CA ASP A 589 -21.45 3.85 -28.13
C ASP A 589 -21.15 5.25 -27.61
N PHE A 590 -20.95 6.21 -28.51
CA PHE A 590 -20.81 7.61 -28.15
C PHE A 590 -22.08 8.14 -27.47
N ASP A 591 -23.23 7.88 -28.04
CA ASP A 591 -24.51 8.37 -27.50
C ASP A 591 -24.80 7.82 -26.10
N LYS A 592 -24.42 6.56 -25.85
CA LYS A 592 -24.56 5.93 -24.53
C LYS A 592 -23.65 6.57 -23.47
N GLN A 593 -22.45 6.99 -23.86
CA GLN A 593 -21.42 7.50 -22.95
C GLN A 593 -21.38 9.05 -22.88
N LYS A 594 -22.02 9.75 -23.83
CA LYS A 594 -21.94 11.17 -24.05
C LYS A 594 -22.14 12.01 -22.77
N LYS A 595 -23.18 11.70 -22.00
CA LYS A 595 -23.50 12.45 -20.78
C LYS A 595 -22.40 12.30 -19.72
N THR A 596 -22.03 11.06 -19.41
CA THR A 596 -20.98 10.76 -18.42
C THR A 596 -19.63 11.32 -18.84
N LEU A 597 -19.31 11.22 -20.12
CA LEU A 597 -18.05 11.73 -20.66
C LEU A 597 -18.00 13.26 -20.61
N ALA A 598 -19.13 13.94 -20.91
CA ALA A 598 -19.24 15.38 -20.80
C ALA A 598 -19.03 15.87 -19.37
N GLU A 599 -19.66 15.21 -18.40
CA GLU A 599 -19.50 15.51 -16.97
C GLU A 599 -18.05 15.31 -16.50
N GLN A 600 -17.43 14.20 -16.88
CA GLN A 600 -16.03 13.90 -16.54
C GLN A 600 -15.07 14.93 -17.16
N LEU A 601 -15.23 15.22 -18.45
CA LEU A 601 -14.35 16.15 -19.16
C LEU A 601 -14.51 17.58 -18.62
N LEU A 602 -15.76 18.01 -18.35
CA LEU A 602 -16.05 19.29 -17.72
C LEU A 602 -15.39 19.39 -16.35
N GLN A 603 -15.54 18.36 -15.52
CA GLN A 603 -14.91 18.33 -14.20
C GLN A 603 -13.37 18.37 -14.30
N THR A 604 -12.79 17.65 -15.24
CA THR A 604 -11.34 17.69 -15.49
C THR A 604 -10.88 19.09 -15.90
N LYS A 605 -11.57 19.72 -16.85
CA LYS A 605 -11.25 21.08 -17.29
C LYS A 605 -11.36 22.10 -16.16
N ARG A 606 -12.40 22.00 -15.34
CA ARG A 606 -12.60 22.85 -14.16
C ARG A 606 -11.48 22.67 -13.14
N THR A 607 -11.08 21.43 -12.90
CA THR A 607 -9.96 21.12 -11.97
C THR A 607 -8.66 21.72 -12.51
N VAL A 608 -8.33 21.48 -13.77
CA VAL A 608 -7.10 22.02 -14.40
C VAL A 608 -7.09 23.55 -14.36
N ALA A 609 -8.22 24.20 -14.69
CA ALA A 609 -8.33 25.66 -14.66
C ALA A 609 -8.17 26.22 -13.24
N PHE A 610 -8.72 25.54 -12.24
CA PHE A 610 -8.58 25.98 -10.85
C PHE A 610 -7.15 25.78 -10.32
N GLU A 611 -6.47 24.68 -10.66
CA GLU A 611 -5.07 24.48 -10.33
C GLU A 611 -4.16 25.51 -11.04
N ALA A 612 -4.45 25.85 -12.30
CA ALA A 612 -3.75 26.93 -12.99
C ALA A 612 -3.96 28.28 -12.31
N PHE A 613 -5.18 28.56 -11.84
CA PHE A 613 -5.48 29.77 -11.06
C PHE A 613 -4.67 29.79 -9.76
N LYS A 614 -4.61 28.69 -9.01
CA LYS A 614 -3.81 28.59 -7.76
C LYS A 614 -2.35 28.95 -8.02
N THR A 615 -1.76 28.32 -9.05
CA THR A 615 -0.36 28.58 -9.43
C THR A 615 -0.15 30.04 -9.87
N ALA A 616 -1.08 30.61 -10.63
CA ALA A 616 -1.00 32.00 -11.07
C ALA A 616 -1.13 32.98 -9.91
N LEU A 617 -2.02 32.71 -8.95
CA LEU A 617 -2.21 33.50 -7.74
C LEU A 617 -0.93 33.49 -6.90
N GLU A 618 -0.39 32.33 -6.60
CA GLU A 618 0.86 32.17 -5.85
C GLU A 618 2.02 32.93 -6.50
N ASN A 619 2.22 32.72 -7.81
CA ASN A 619 3.30 33.38 -8.55
C ASN A 619 3.16 34.91 -8.53
N ARG A 620 1.95 35.42 -8.74
CA ARG A 620 1.68 36.86 -8.68
C ARG A 620 1.97 37.43 -7.30
N LEU A 621 1.48 36.78 -6.23
CA LEU A 621 1.69 37.25 -4.87
C LEU A 621 3.18 37.16 -4.44
N LYS A 622 3.91 36.19 -4.95
CA LYS A 622 5.39 36.12 -4.78
C LYS A 622 6.09 37.29 -5.48
N GLN A 623 5.73 37.60 -6.74
CA GLN A 623 6.30 38.73 -7.49
C GLN A 623 5.98 40.07 -6.83
N GLU A 624 4.80 40.22 -6.27
CA GLU A 624 4.38 41.43 -5.53
C GLU A 624 5.04 41.49 -4.13
N GLY A 625 5.86 40.51 -3.73
CA GLY A 625 6.51 40.44 -2.42
C GLY A 625 5.53 40.18 -1.27
N LYS A 626 4.32 39.71 -1.59
CA LYS A 626 3.26 39.42 -0.59
C LYS A 626 3.39 38.05 0.03
N VAL A 627 4.04 37.11 -0.65
CA VAL A 627 4.29 35.74 -0.14
C VAL A 627 5.79 35.55 0.08
N LYS A 628 6.14 35.17 1.30
CA LYS A 628 7.50 34.80 1.69
C LYS A 628 7.47 33.43 2.37
N LEU A 629 8.08 32.42 1.73
CA LEU A 629 8.22 31.07 2.27
C LEU A 629 9.59 30.93 2.96
N MET A 630 9.64 30.15 4.03
CA MET A 630 10.84 29.84 4.81
C MET A 630 10.97 28.30 4.94
N PRO A 631 11.19 27.58 3.82
CA PRO A 631 11.15 26.12 3.78
C PRO A 631 12.23 25.45 4.64
N ASP A 632 13.35 26.13 4.88
CA ASP A 632 14.45 25.62 5.70
C ASP A 632 14.02 25.31 7.15
N LYS A 633 12.97 25.98 7.63
CA LYS A 633 12.40 25.73 8.95
C LYS A 633 11.62 24.42 9.06
N LEU A 634 11.30 23.78 7.92
CA LEU A 634 10.71 22.45 7.87
C LEU A 634 11.74 21.31 7.97
N ALA A 635 13.03 21.61 7.97
CA ALA A 635 14.09 20.61 8.04
C ALA A 635 14.05 19.75 9.32
N GLY A 636 13.29 20.19 10.36
CA GLY A 636 13.06 19.42 11.58
C GLY A 636 12.04 18.28 11.46
N PHE A 637 11.30 18.17 10.34
CA PHE A 637 10.40 17.05 10.09
C PHE A 637 11.18 15.93 9.39
N GLY A 638 11.49 14.85 10.13
CA GLY A 638 12.19 13.67 9.60
C GLY A 638 13.68 13.56 9.95
N SER A 639 14.23 14.42 10.82
CA SER A 639 15.65 14.38 11.25
C SER A 639 15.87 13.93 12.71
N LEU A 640 14.98 13.07 13.23
CA LEU A 640 15.21 12.35 14.49
C LEU A 640 15.20 10.86 14.19
N SER A 641 16.34 10.34 13.76
CA SER A 641 16.66 8.91 13.76
C SER A 641 17.66 8.62 14.85
#